data_b46311d37475c81ee27daa5ac4942c11
#
_entry.id   b46311d37475c81ee27daa5ac4942c11
#
_cell.length_a   1.000
_cell.length_b   1.000
_cell.length_c   1.000
_cell.angle_alpha   90.00
_cell.angle_beta   90.00
_cell.angle_gamma   90.00
#
_symmetry.space_group_name_H-M   'P 1'
#
loop_
_entity.id
_entity.type
_entity.pdbx_description
1 polymer ?
#
loop_
_entity_poly.entity_id
_entity_poly.type
_entity_poly.pdbx_seq_one_letter_code
_entity_poly.pdbx_strand_id
1 'polypeptide(L)'
;MEGNTVAKIALQAATYAIDKPYDYQVPPELLDTLRPGMRVVVPFGAGNRRTEGIVLALEGGYPDDPRRKSILTVLDEEPVLDGEALRLALWMRERWFCTVYDAARAMLPAGLYFSLQDRWKLAPGVDREAAYAAAGRSEHARRIVELLFASGREADVAQIKEAFGTKDPNPALKLLRDKGILTLETSASRGVGDKKELVASLAIPPEEAMALVTPRRRSAPLRYAVTELLCALGSASAKELCYFTGAANATLRSLEKSGILRLEHREVFRRVTVEAGERAAPPVLNAEQQAAFEGLDALAAAGRPAAALLYGVTGSGKTQVYLRLIYEALARGRTAMVLVPEIALTPQLLRIFASHFGDDIAVLHSSLRAGERYDEWKRVRSGQARVVIGTRSAVFAPLRNLGLLILDEEQESTYKSENVPKYHARDVAKYRCAQNDALLVLGSATPSVESMYHAKRGDYRLFTLRRRYNEQALPEVLIADMKQELRAGNGTSLSGPLRAGLAAAMEAGEQSILFLNRRGASRMVTCGECGEVPTCPRCSVHLTYHSANGRLMCHYCGHSEPLPGACPSCGGALNFLGYGTQKVEEELHAAFPGREILRMDTDTVSATHSHEKLLSRFEKERIPVLVGTQMVAKGLDFENVTLVGVISADLSLYVDDYRAGERTFSLLTQVVGRAGRGAKQGRAVIQTFTPENDVIRCAARQDYDSFYEQEIELRRMRLCPPFRELFVLTASGPLESAVLRTCMRLRRSLEGWLAQPPFRDWELTVLGPAPASVAKINDRYRYRLTLAAQNTKEIRAMVAHLVRCAQTDKENKGVSVSADVNPLD
;
A
#
# COMPACT_ATOMS: atom_id res chain seq x y z
N MET A 1 -2.76 46.49 17.75
CA MET A 1 -2.59 46.27 16.28
C MET A 1 -3.16 44.89 15.99
N GLU A 2 -4.41 44.84 15.59
CA GLU A 2 -5.08 43.61 15.13
C GLU A 2 -4.53 43.32 13.73
N GLY A 3 -3.48 42.50 13.65
CA GLY A 3 -2.94 42.05 12.35
C GLY A 3 -3.80 40.91 11.80
N ASN A 4 -3.87 40.86 10.47
CA ASN A 4 -4.60 39.84 9.74
C ASN A 4 -4.02 38.44 10.03
N THR A 5 -4.89 37.43 10.22
CA THR A 5 -4.48 36.02 10.34
C THR A 5 -4.22 35.42 8.95
N VAL A 6 -3.08 34.74 8.82
CA VAL A 6 -2.65 34.07 7.60
C VAL A 6 -2.58 32.58 7.83
N ALA A 7 -3.12 31.79 6.89
CA ALA A 7 -2.99 30.34 6.87
C ALA A 7 -1.84 29.92 5.94
N LYS A 8 -0.95 29.06 6.47
CA LYS A 8 0.09 28.37 5.70
C LYS A 8 -0.53 27.10 5.10
N ILE A 9 -0.62 27.02 3.78
CA ILE A 9 -1.39 25.96 3.11
C ILE A 9 -0.50 25.16 2.15
N ALA A 10 -0.55 23.82 2.26
CA ALA A 10 0.00 22.91 1.26
C ALA A 10 -1.03 22.65 0.17
N LEU A 11 -0.65 22.82 -1.10
CA LEU A 11 -1.57 22.83 -2.23
C LEU A 11 -1.48 21.58 -3.10
N GLN A 12 -2.62 21.03 -3.51
CA GLN A 12 -2.72 19.92 -4.46
C GLN A 12 -2.11 20.27 -5.83
N ALA A 13 -2.28 21.50 -6.28
CA ALA A 13 -1.78 21.94 -7.58
C ALA A 13 -0.28 22.26 -7.60
N ALA A 14 0.41 22.25 -6.44
CA ALA A 14 1.84 22.49 -6.38
C ALA A 14 2.61 21.27 -6.84
N THR A 15 3.50 21.42 -7.81
CA THR A 15 4.49 20.42 -8.19
C THR A 15 5.65 20.45 -7.19
N TYR A 16 6.47 19.40 -7.15
CA TYR A 16 7.61 19.30 -6.23
C TYR A 16 8.59 20.50 -6.39
N ALA A 17 8.74 21.03 -7.60
CA ALA A 17 9.62 22.17 -7.87
C ALA A 17 9.20 23.47 -7.15
N ILE A 18 7.89 23.65 -6.95
CA ILE A 18 7.31 24.86 -6.35
C ILE A 18 6.64 24.55 -5.00
N ASP A 19 6.86 23.35 -4.45
CA ASP A 19 6.26 22.91 -3.19
C ASP A 19 6.84 23.67 -1.98
N LYS A 20 6.00 24.50 -1.40
CA LYS A 20 6.23 25.24 -0.16
C LYS A 20 4.88 25.53 0.51
N PRO A 21 4.83 25.87 1.78
CA PRO A 21 3.64 26.46 2.37
C PRO A 21 3.32 27.80 1.66
N TYR A 22 2.07 27.97 1.23
CA TYR A 22 1.58 29.19 0.59
C TYR A 22 0.73 29.98 1.58
N ASP A 23 0.87 31.30 1.56
CA ASP A 23 0.20 32.23 2.46
C ASP A 23 -1.16 32.65 1.88
N TYR A 24 -2.23 32.40 2.65
CA TYR A 24 -3.58 32.83 2.32
C TYR A 24 -4.19 33.60 3.47
N GLN A 25 -4.92 34.66 3.15
CA GLN A 25 -5.71 35.43 4.10
C GLN A 25 -6.84 34.56 4.63
N VAL A 26 -7.02 34.54 5.95
CA VAL A 26 -8.17 33.91 6.59
C VAL A 26 -9.31 34.93 6.65
N PRO A 27 -10.46 34.70 5.98
CA PRO A 27 -11.62 35.55 6.11
C PRO A 27 -12.12 35.67 7.55
N PRO A 28 -12.69 36.84 7.98
CA PRO A 28 -13.13 37.02 9.36
C PRO A 28 -14.12 35.96 9.85
N GLU A 29 -15.01 35.50 8.97
CA GLU A 29 -16.01 34.46 9.26
C GLU A 29 -15.42 33.06 9.53
N LEU A 30 -14.16 32.85 9.15
CA LEU A 30 -13.46 31.55 9.34
C LEU A 30 -12.47 31.57 10.50
N LEU A 31 -12.23 32.68 11.15
CA LEU A 31 -11.23 32.82 12.23
C LEU A 31 -11.49 31.87 13.42
N ASP A 32 -12.75 31.76 13.79
CA ASP A 32 -13.14 30.92 14.95
C ASP A 32 -13.27 29.43 14.63
N THR A 33 -13.38 29.07 13.36
CA THR A 33 -13.65 27.70 12.91
C THR A 33 -12.46 27.01 12.29
N LEU A 34 -11.63 27.76 11.55
CA LEU A 34 -10.48 27.20 10.84
C LEU A 34 -9.38 26.72 11.82
N ARG A 35 -8.89 25.52 11.61
CA ARG A 35 -7.83 24.89 12.41
C ARG A 35 -6.78 24.25 11.50
N PRO A 36 -5.51 24.12 11.95
CA PRO A 36 -4.51 23.29 11.28
C PRO A 36 -5.03 21.85 11.12
N GLY A 37 -4.72 21.24 9.96
CA GLY A 37 -5.19 19.90 9.59
C GLY A 37 -6.54 19.85 8.87
N MET A 38 -7.24 20.98 8.74
CA MET A 38 -8.43 21.11 7.90
C MET A 38 -8.07 21.29 6.43
N ARG A 39 -8.95 20.82 5.54
CA ARG A 39 -8.84 21.04 4.11
C ARG A 39 -9.67 22.25 3.69
N VAL A 40 -9.14 22.97 2.73
CA VAL A 40 -9.73 24.20 2.21
C VAL A 40 -9.67 24.25 0.69
N VAL A 41 -10.52 25.05 0.09
CA VAL A 41 -10.43 25.40 -1.33
C VAL A 41 -9.86 26.80 -1.43
N VAL A 42 -8.83 26.96 -2.26
CA VAL A 42 -8.13 28.23 -2.46
C VAL A 42 -7.88 28.52 -3.95
N PRO A 43 -7.76 29.80 -4.36
CA PRO A 43 -7.38 30.17 -5.72
C PRO A 43 -5.86 30.09 -5.90
N PHE A 44 -5.37 29.40 -6.94
CA PHE A 44 -3.94 29.25 -7.21
C PHE A 44 -3.55 29.65 -8.63
N GLY A 45 -2.29 30.17 -8.78
CA GLY A 45 -1.72 30.60 -10.05
C GLY A 45 -2.33 31.91 -10.59
N ALA A 46 -1.84 32.39 -11.72
CA ALA A 46 -2.29 33.64 -12.34
C ALA A 46 -3.77 33.60 -12.77
N GLY A 47 -4.29 32.41 -13.11
CA GLY A 47 -5.69 32.21 -13.50
C GLY A 47 -6.65 31.96 -12.33
N ASN A 48 -6.23 32.09 -11.09
CA ASN A 48 -7.04 31.80 -9.89
C ASN A 48 -7.77 30.45 -9.94
N ARG A 49 -7.11 29.42 -10.50
CA ARG A 49 -7.67 28.06 -10.53
C ARG A 49 -7.94 27.59 -9.11
N ARG A 50 -9.15 27.16 -8.83
CA ARG A 50 -9.52 26.59 -7.54
C ARG A 50 -8.79 25.26 -7.34
N THR A 51 -8.19 25.10 -6.18
CA THR A 51 -7.45 23.90 -5.80
C THR A 51 -7.69 23.57 -4.34
N GLU A 52 -7.65 22.28 -3.99
CA GLU A 52 -7.67 21.82 -2.61
C GLU A 52 -6.32 22.13 -1.96
N GLY A 53 -6.37 22.49 -0.68
CA GLY A 53 -5.20 22.69 0.16
C GLY A 53 -5.43 22.15 1.57
N ILE A 54 -4.34 21.93 2.28
CA ILE A 54 -4.33 21.50 3.69
C ILE A 54 -3.69 22.60 4.52
N VAL A 55 -4.40 23.07 5.56
CA VAL A 55 -3.90 24.07 6.49
C VAL A 55 -2.83 23.44 7.39
N LEU A 56 -1.60 23.96 7.29
CA LEU A 56 -0.48 23.49 8.10
C LEU A 56 -0.32 24.27 9.40
N ALA A 57 -0.53 25.59 9.34
CA ALA A 57 -0.43 26.49 10.48
C ALA A 57 -1.29 27.74 10.27
N LEU A 58 -1.67 28.39 11.36
CA LEU A 58 -2.29 29.71 11.40
C LEU A 58 -1.35 30.65 12.14
N GLU A 59 -1.05 31.81 11.53
CA GLU A 59 -0.15 32.83 12.08
C GLU A 59 -0.85 34.19 12.08
N GLY A 60 -0.83 34.88 13.21
CA GLY A 60 -1.41 36.22 13.35
C GLY A 60 -0.36 37.32 13.18
N GLY A 61 -0.83 38.59 13.08
CA GLY A 61 0.05 39.75 13.10
C GLY A 61 0.64 40.15 11.74
N TYR A 62 0.13 39.58 10.65
CA TYR A 62 0.60 39.96 9.31
C TYR A 62 0.01 41.32 8.85
N PRO A 63 0.80 42.13 8.16
CA PRO A 63 0.27 43.36 7.52
C PRO A 63 -0.74 43.01 6.43
N ASP A 64 -1.68 43.90 6.20
CA ASP A 64 -2.61 43.78 5.09
C ASP A 64 -1.86 43.84 3.75
N ASP A 65 -2.04 42.83 2.93
CA ASP A 65 -1.47 42.78 1.56
C ASP A 65 -2.60 42.46 0.57
N PRO A 66 -3.07 43.45 -0.22
CA PRO A 66 -4.16 43.27 -1.17
C PRO A 66 -3.84 42.22 -2.27
N ARG A 67 -2.57 41.82 -2.44
CA ARG A 67 -2.17 40.77 -3.38
C ARG A 67 -2.32 39.35 -2.76
N ARG A 68 -2.47 39.27 -1.43
CA ARG A 68 -2.66 37.97 -0.74
C ARG A 68 -4.06 37.46 -1.01
N LYS A 69 -4.13 36.25 -1.57
CA LYS A 69 -5.40 35.61 -1.88
C LYS A 69 -6.06 35.08 -0.60
N SER A 70 -7.39 35.05 -0.60
CA SER A 70 -8.17 34.54 0.54
C SER A 70 -8.60 33.09 0.34
N ILE A 71 -8.84 32.38 1.44
CA ILE A 71 -9.50 31.09 1.46
C ILE A 71 -10.94 31.25 0.95
N LEU A 72 -11.37 30.34 0.06
CA LEU A 72 -12.72 30.39 -0.52
C LEU A 72 -13.74 29.65 0.32
N THR A 73 -13.40 28.44 0.81
CA THR A 73 -14.27 27.63 1.65
C THR A 73 -13.47 26.60 2.43
N VAL A 74 -14.02 26.15 3.55
CA VAL A 74 -13.52 25.04 4.36
C VAL A 74 -14.30 23.79 3.99
N LEU A 75 -13.61 22.65 3.83
CA LEU A 75 -14.18 21.37 3.42
C LEU A 75 -14.55 20.46 4.58
N ASP A 76 -13.98 20.68 5.75
CA ASP A 76 -14.09 19.82 6.93
C ASP A 76 -14.70 20.61 8.11
N GLU A 77 -15.52 19.94 8.91
CA GLU A 77 -16.06 20.50 10.16
C GLU A 77 -15.03 20.45 11.30
N GLU A 78 -14.15 19.44 11.25
CA GLU A 78 -13.05 19.23 12.20
C GLU A 78 -11.76 18.89 11.48
N PRO A 79 -10.56 19.14 12.09
CA PRO A 79 -9.28 18.77 11.50
C PRO A 79 -9.22 17.29 11.16
N VAL A 80 -9.02 16.92 9.89
CA VAL A 80 -8.88 15.52 9.44
C VAL A 80 -7.48 14.97 9.67
N LEU A 81 -6.49 15.84 9.87
CA LEU A 81 -5.13 15.53 10.26
C LEU A 81 -4.81 16.21 11.59
N ASP A 82 -4.25 15.48 12.52
CA ASP A 82 -3.76 16.02 13.78
C ASP A 82 -2.33 16.55 13.68
N GLY A 83 -1.80 17.06 14.79
CA GLY A 83 -0.44 17.60 14.84
C GLY A 83 0.64 16.55 14.57
N GLU A 84 0.44 15.26 14.92
CA GLU A 84 1.36 14.18 14.57
C GLU A 84 1.39 13.98 13.06
N ALA A 85 0.23 13.88 12.43
CA ALA A 85 0.10 13.68 10.99
C ALA A 85 0.70 14.84 10.18
N LEU A 86 0.51 16.09 10.61
CA LEU A 86 1.12 17.26 9.97
C LEU A 86 2.66 17.23 10.06
N ARG A 87 3.22 16.91 11.23
CA ARG A 87 4.67 16.74 11.39
C ARG A 87 5.20 15.58 10.54
N LEU A 88 4.46 14.46 10.50
CA LEU A 88 4.79 13.31 9.67
C LEU A 88 4.79 13.69 8.17
N ALA A 89 3.83 14.48 7.70
CA ALA A 89 3.79 14.92 6.30
C ALA A 89 5.01 15.77 5.92
N LEU A 90 5.44 16.67 6.79
CA LEU A 90 6.65 17.47 6.59
C LEU A 90 7.92 16.59 6.56
N TRP A 91 8.02 15.63 7.48
CA TRP A 91 9.13 14.67 7.50
C TRP A 91 9.15 13.78 6.26
N MET A 92 7.99 13.30 5.80
CA MET A 92 7.86 12.49 4.59
C MET A 92 8.31 13.24 3.34
N ARG A 93 7.97 14.53 3.22
CA ARG A 93 8.41 15.40 2.13
C ARG A 93 9.94 15.40 1.99
N GLU A 94 10.65 15.57 3.11
CA GLU A 94 12.11 15.61 3.14
C GLU A 94 12.73 14.23 2.88
N ARG A 95 12.08 13.17 3.35
CA ARG A 95 12.61 11.80 3.30
C ARG A 95 12.43 11.16 1.93
N TRP A 96 11.30 11.42 1.24
CA TRP A 96 10.91 10.73 0.00
C TRP A 96 10.61 11.64 -1.19
N PHE A 97 11.06 12.87 -1.18
CA PHE A 97 10.99 13.80 -2.32
C PHE A 97 9.60 13.93 -2.93
N CYS A 98 8.57 14.03 -2.11
CA CYS A 98 7.18 14.27 -2.48
C CYS A 98 6.74 15.68 -2.06
N THR A 99 5.55 16.14 -2.48
CA THR A 99 4.97 17.36 -1.93
C THR A 99 4.41 17.13 -0.53
N VAL A 100 4.27 18.20 0.26
CA VAL A 100 3.59 18.10 1.58
C VAL A 100 2.16 17.63 1.40
N TYR A 101 1.48 18.11 0.34
CA TYR A 101 0.11 17.71 0.03
C TYR A 101 0.02 16.21 -0.29
N ASP A 102 0.93 15.66 -1.11
CA ASP A 102 0.94 14.22 -1.41
C ASP A 102 1.13 13.37 -0.15
N ALA A 103 2.06 13.79 0.71
CA ALA A 103 2.32 13.12 1.99
C ALA A 103 1.08 13.15 2.90
N ALA A 104 0.45 14.30 3.07
CA ALA A 104 -0.75 14.47 3.88
C ALA A 104 -1.96 13.71 3.30
N ARG A 105 -2.14 13.74 1.98
CA ARG A 105 -3.20 13.01 1.28
C ARG A 105 -3.08 11.49 1.45
N ALA A 106 -1.86 10.95 1.49
CA ALA A 106 -1.65 9.51 1.71
C ALA A 106 -2.15 9.01 3.08
N MET A 107 -2.34 9.91 4.04
CA MET A 107 -2.86 9.61 5.38
C MET A 107 -4.39 9.62 5.43
N LEU A 108 -5.06 10.12 4.39
CA LEU A 108 -6.51 10.24 4.34
C LEU A 108 -7.13 9.06 3.59
N PRO A 109 -8.26 8.51 4.07
CA PRO A 109 -8.98 7.47 3.34
C PRO A 109 -9.61 8.03 2.06
N ALA A 110 -9.69 7.21 1.02
CA ALA A 110 -10.24 7.61 -0.29
C ALA A 110 -11.69 8.16 -0.21
N GLY A 111 -12.48 7.72 0.77
CA GLY A 111 -13.85 8.22 0.99
C GLY A 111 -13.94 9.69 1.40
N LEU A 112 -12.84 10.28 1.89
CA LEU A 112 -12.75 11.71 2.21
C LEU A 112 -12.44 12.59 0.99
N TYR A 113 -12.06 12.04 -0.15
CA TYR A 113 -11.71 12.88 -1.30
C TYR A 113 -12.95 13.62 -1.82
N PHE A 114 -12.79 14.92 -2.01
CA PHE A 114 -13.80 15.76 -2.62
C PHE A 114 -13.61 15.78 -4.14
N SER A 115 -14.73 15.76 -4.86
CA SER A 115 -14.80 16.24 -6.22
C SER A 115 -15.31 17.68 -6.20
N LEU A 116 -14.48 18.61 -6.69
CA LEU A 116 -14.93 19.98 -6.94
C LEU A 116 -15.73 19.96 -8.23
N GLN A 117 -17.01 20.23 -8.11
CA GLN A 117 -17.91 20.38 -9.27
C GLN A 117 -18.19 21.88 -9.48
N ASP A 118 -17.69 22.37 -10.57
CA ASP A 118 -17.97 23.74 -11.01
C ASP A 118 -19.30 23.75 -11.76
N ARG A 119 -20.27 24.48 -11.23
CA ARG A 119 -21.56 24.73 -11.85
C ARG A 119 -21.66 26.19 -12.26
N TRP A 120 -21.99 26.40 -13.51
CA TRP A 120 -22.29 27.70 -14.05
C TRP A 120 -23.79 27.97 -13.87
N LYS A 121 -24.11 29.11 -13.23
CA LYS A 121 -25.49 29.57 -13.00
C LYS A 121 -25.72 30.92 -13.64
N LEU A 122 -26.94 31.18 -14.11
CA LEU A 122 -27.36 32.51 -14.45
C LEU A 122 -27.40 33.38 -13.19
N ALA A 123 -26.84 34.58 -13.25
CA ALA A 123 -26.84 35.51 -12.13
C ALA A 123 -28.30 35.85 -11.69
N PRO A 124 -28.54 36.08 -10.40
CA PRO A 124 -29.87 36.47 -9.93
C PRO A 124 -30.43 37.68 -10.71
N GLY A 125 -31.69 37.59 -11.13
CA GLY A 125 -32.36 38.67 -11.87
C GLY A 125 -32.03 38.77 -13.36
N VAL A 126 -31.13 37.93 -13.90
CA VAL A 126 -30.85 37.92 -15.35
C VAL A 126 -32.02 37.25 -16.08
N ASP A 127 -32.68 38.01 -16.98
CA ASP A 127 -33.67 37.48 -17.90
C ASP A 127 -33.06 36.99 -19.22
N ARG A 128 -33.89 36.38 -20.06
CA ARG A 128 -33.43 35.79 -21.31
C ARG A 128 -32.93 36.85 -22.34
N GLU A 129 -33.55 38.01 -22.36
CA GLU A 129 -33.19 39.11 -23.30
C GLU A 129 -31.84 39.70 -22.92
N ALA A 130 -31.61 39.99 -21.66
CA ALA A 130 -30.34 40.50 -21.15
C ALA A 130 -29.19 39.49 -21.41
N ALA A 131 -29.44 38.18 -21.18
CA ALA A 131 -28.44 37.17 -21.45
C ALA A 131 -28.07 37.05 -22.93
N TYR A 132 -29.04 37.11 -23.84
CA TYR A 132 -28.77 37.10 -25.30
C TYR A 132 -28.10 38.39 -25.78
N ALA A 133 -28.49 39.54 -25.23
CA ALA A 133 -27.86 40.84 -25.54
C ALA A 133 -26.38 40.82 -25.13
N ALA A 134 -26.09 40.27 -23.96
CA ALA A 134 -24.71 40.11 -23.49
C ALA A 134 -23.90 39.09 -24.30
N ALA A 135 -24.51 38.02 -24.80
CA ALA A 135 -23.88 37.03 -25.69
C ALA A 135 -23.50 37.64 -27.05
N GLY A 136 -24.20 38.66 -27.48
CA GLY A 136 -23.92 39.44 -28.71
C GLY A 136 -23.91 38.57 -29.95
N ARG A 137 -22.85 38.66 -30.78
CA ARG A 137 -22.68 37.86 -32.01
C ARG A 137 -21.98 36.51 -31.76
N SER A 138 -21.58 36.20 -30.54
CA SER A 138 -20.88 34.95 -30.20
C SER A 138 -21.86 33.76 -30.20
N GLU A 139 -21.80 32.95 -31.23
CA GLU A 139 -22.61 31.72 -31.34
C GLU A 139 -22.41 30.79 -30.13
N HIS A 140 -21.17 30.63 -29.66
CA HIS A 140 -20.83 29.85 -28.49
C HIS A 140 -21.47 30.40 -27.19
N ALA A 141 -21.45 31.74 -27.00
CA ALA A 141 -22.07 32.35 -25.83
C ALA A 141 -23.61 32.17 -25.86
N ARG A 142 -24.23 32.33 -27.03
CA ARG A 142 -25.67 32.09 -27.20
C ARG A 142 -26.05 30.64 -26.88
N ARG A 143 -25.26 29.67 -27.34
CA ARG A 143 -25.50 28.27 -27.08
C ARG A 143 -25.40 27.92 -25.58
N ILE A 144 -24.44 28.56 -24.84
CA ILE A 144 -24.37 28.41 -23.38
C ILE A 144 -25.62 29.00 -22.70
N VAL A 145 -26.09 30.19 -23.14
CA VAL A 145 -27.29 30.79 -22.60
C VAL A 145 -28.50 29.88 -22.82
N GLU A 146 -28.68 29.32 -24.03
CA GLU A 146 -29.75 28.38 -24.35
C GLU A 146 -29.69 27.14 -23.44
N LEU A 147 -28.51 26.53 -23.31
CA LEU A 147 -28.29 25.36 -22.45
C LEU A 147 -28.74 25.65 -21.02
N LEU A 148 -28.32 26.80 -20.47
CA LEU A 148 -28.63 27.15 -19.07
C LEU A 148 -30.13 27.40 -18.87
N PHE A 149 -30.81 28.05 -19.80
CA PHE A 149 -32.25 28.23 -19.71
C PHE A 149 -33.02 26.89 -19.87
N ALA A 150 -32.51 25.95 -20.66
CA ALA A 150 -33.09 24.61 -20.83
C ALA A 150 -32.82 23.71 -19.61
N SER A 151 -31.69 23.91 -18.88
CA SER A 151 -31.25 23.09 -17.75
C SER A 151 -31.63 23.66 -16.38
N GLY A 152 -32.67 24.49 -16.28
CA GLY A 152 -33.13 25.06 -15.01
C GLY A 152 -32.23 26.15 -14.44
N ARG A 153 -31.59 26.96 -15.28
CA ARG A 153 -30.70 28.08 -14.99
C ARG A 153 -29.30 27.71 -14.47
N GLU A 154 -28.95 26.41 -14.45
CA GLU A 154 -27.62 25.93 -14.08
C GLU A 154 -27.14 24.77 -14.96
N ALA A 155 -25.83 24.66 -15.16
CA ALA A 155 -25.22 23.52 -15.85
C ALA A 155 -23.82 23.26 -15.28
N ASP A 156 -23.43 22.00 -15.20
CA ASP A 156 -22.06 21.64 -14.87
C ASP A 156 -21.12 21.69 -16.08
N VAL A 157 -19.82 21.66 -15.81
CA VAL A 157 -18.78 21.73 -16.86
C VAL A 157 -18.86 20.56 -17.83
N ALA A 158 -19.31 19.36 -17.38
CA ALA A 158 -19.43 18.17 -18.20
C ALA A 158 -20.58 18.33 -19.21
N GLN A 159 -21.75 18.80 -18.76
CA GLN A 159 -22.90 19.10 -19.61
C GLN A 159 -22.57 20.15 -20.68
N ILE A 160 -21.83 21.21 -20.28
CA ILE A 160 -21.41 22.25 -21.21
C ILE A 160 -20.42 21.67 -22.25
N LYS A 161 -19.44 20.89 -21.84
CA LYS A 161 -18.49 20.25 -22.75
C LYS A 161 -19.17 19.27 -23.72
N GLU A 162 -20.10 18.48 -23.24
CA GLU A 162 -20.88 17.54 -24.08
C GLU A 162 -21.65 18.30 -25.17
N ALA A 163 -22.29 19.43 -24.82
CA ALA A 163 -22.99 20.26 -25.78
C ALA A 163 -22.04 20.91 -26.82
N PHE A 164 -20.75 21.10 -26.49
CA PHE A 164 -19.77 21.74 -27.39
C PHE A 164 -18.89 20.76 -28.19
N GLY A 165 -18.88 19.48 -27.82
CA GLY A 165 -18.04 18.46 -28.44
C GLY A 165 -16.53 18.77 -28.27
N THR A 166 -15.82 18.89 -29.40
CA THR A 166 -14.37 19.16 -29.39
C THR A 166 -13.98 20.64 -29.24
N LYS A 167 -14.95 21.55 -29.24
CA LYS A 167 -14.71 23.02 -29.17
C LYS A 167 -14.58 23.45 -27.70
N ASP A 168 -13.64 24.34 -27.42
CA ASP A 168 -13.42 24.88 -26.06
C ASP A 168 -14.47 25.93 -25.68
N PRO A 169 -15.34 25.70 -24.68
CA PRO A 169 -16.35 26.66 -24.24
C PRO A 169 -15.80 27.79 -23.35
N ASN A 170 -14.56 27.69 -22.86
CA ASN A 170 -14.00 28.61 -21.86
C ASN A 170 -14.00 30.09 -22.27
N PRO A 171 -13.68 30.46 -23.51
CA PRO A 171 -13.73 31.87 -23.92
C PRO A 171 -15.14 32.48 -23.80
N ALA A 172 -16.17 31.71 -24.18
CA ALA A 172 -17.56 32.14 -24.09
C ALA A 172 -18.07 32.21 -22.64
N LEU A 173 -17.70 31.24 -21.80
CA LEU A 173 -17.98 31.25 -20.35
C LEU A 173 -17.35 32.49 -19.67
N LYS A 174 -16.10 32.76 -20.00
CA LYS A 174 -15.40 33.98 -19.50
C LYS A 174 -16.10 35.28 -19.93
N LEU A 175 -16.45 35.38 -21.19
CA LEU A 175 -17.18 36.56 -21.74
C LEU A 175 -18.49 36.81 -20.96
N LEU A 176 -19.31 35.78 -20.76
CA LEU A 176 -20.59 35.91 -20.06
C LEU A 176 -20.41 36.18 -18.56
N ARG A 177 -19.37 35.64 -17.92
CA ARG A 177 -19.04 35.94 -16.53
C ARG A 177 -18.57 37.40 -16.38
N ASP A 178 -17.66 37.87 -17.25
CA ASP A 178 -17.09 39.21 -17.18
C ASP A 178 -18.18 40.28 -17.45
N LYS A 179 -19.28 39.90 -18.12
CA LYS A 179 -20.48 40.73 -18.29
C LYS A 179 -21.53 40.56 -17.18
N GLY A 180 -21.25 39.82 -16.12
CA GLY A 180 -22.14 39.63 -14.99
C GLY A 180 -23.36 38.74 -15.24
N ILE A 181 -23.42 38.03 -16.39
CA ILE A 181 -24.54 37.14 -16.76
C ILE A 181 -24.42 35.79 -16.08
N LEU A 182 -23.20 35.30 -15.92
CA LEU A 182 -22.93 34.03 -15.28
C LEU A 182 -22.18 34.18 -13.97
N THR A 183 -22.57 33.39 -13.01
CA THR A 183 -21.82 33.13 -11.78
C THR A 183 -21.30 31.70 -11.77
N LEU A 184 -20.09 31.51 -11.30
CA LEU A 184 -19.51 30.19 -11.10
C LEU A 184 -19.67 29.81 -9.63
N GLU A 185 -20.49 28.81 -9.37
CA GLU A 185 -20.63 28.20 -8.06
C GLU A 185 -19.85 26.88 -8.04
N THR A 186 -18.94 26.73 -7.10
CA THR A 186 -18.22 25.47 -6.91
C THR A 186 -18.81 24.78 -5.70
N SER A 187 -19.42 23.62 -5.92
CA SER A 187 -19.82 22.74 -4.86
C SER A 187 -18.75 21.66 -4.67
N ALA A 188 -18.39 21.41 -3.42
CA ALA A 188 -17.55 20.27 -3.06
C ALA A 188 -18.46 19.12 -2.64
N SER A 189 -18.44 18.02 -3.36
CA SER A 189 -19.17 16.82 -2.98
C SER A 189 -18.19 15.74 -2.52
N ARG A 190 -18.46 15.13 -1.36
CA ARG A 190 -17.70 13.96 -0.90
C ARG A 190 -18.06 12.76 -1.77
N GLY A 191 -17.06 11.98 -2.16
CA GLY A 191 -17.27 10.74 -2.91
C GLY A 191 -18.05 9.68 -2.14
N VAL A 192 -18.04 9.76 -0.81
CA VAL A 192 -18.78 8.86 0.09
C VAL A 192 -19.48 9.67 1.16
N GLY A 193 -20.80 9.53 1.26
CA GLY A 193 -21.62 10.10 2.34
C GLY A 193 -21.67 9.18 3.57
N ASP A 194 -21.94 9.77 4.72
CA ASP A 194 -22.19 9.05 5.96
C ASP A 194 -23.44 8.17 5.81
N LYS A 195 -23.33 6.91 6.21
CA LYS A 195 -24.49 6.03 6.24
C LYS A 195 -25.33 6.39 7.47
N LYS A 196 -26.54 6.92 7.22
CA LYS A 196 -27.48 7.24 8.28
C LYS A 196 -28.57 6.17 8.32
N GLU A 197 -28.91 5.71 9.51
CA GLU A 197 -30.03 4.82 9.76
C GLU A 197 -31.04 5.53 10.66
N LEU A 198 -32.32 5.32 10.37
CA LEU A 198 -33.39 5.86 11.17
C LEU A 198 -33.55 4.99 12.43
N VAL A 199 -33.28 5.55 13.57
CA VAL A 199 -33.40 4.88 14.88
C VAL A 199 -34.59 5.45 15.62
N ALA A 200 -35.39 4.56 16.19
CA ALA A 200 -36.51 4.92 17.04
C ALA A 200 -36.17 4.68 18.52
N SER A 201 -36.51 5.61 19.38
CA SER A 201 -36.51 5.49 20.83
C SER A 201 -37.81 5.98 21.42
N LEU A 202 -38.11 5.60 22.67
CA LEU A 202 -39.29 6.15 23.38
C LEU A 202 -39.03 7.64 23.67
N ALA A 203 -40.05 8.47 23.40
CA ALA A 203 -40.05 9.90 23.73
C ALA A 203 -40.57 10.18 25.15
N ILE A 204 -41.24 9.20 25.74
CA ILE A 204 -41.84 9.23 27.08
C ILE A 204 -41.45 7.96 27.86
N PRO A 205 -41.62 7.93 29.19
CA PRO A 205 -41.30 6.75 30.00
C PRO A 205 -42.00 5.48 29.50
N PRO A 206 -41.35 4.29 29.60
CA PRO A 206 -41.92 3.03 29.11
C PRO A 206 -43.31 2.72 29.61
N GLU A 207 -43.60 3.02 30.91
CA GLU A 207 -44.90 2.80 31.54
C GLU A 207 -46.01 3.67 30.91
N GLU A 208 -45.71 4.94 30.65
CA GLU A 208 -46.63 5.87 29.99
C GLU A 208 -46.86 5.46 28.52
N ALA A 209 -45.80 5.09 27.82
CA ALA A 209 -45.87 4.63 26.43
C ALA A 209 -46.78 3.41 26.28
N MET A 210 -46.61 2.43 27.19
CA MET A 210 -47.47 1.24 27.23
C MET A 210 -48.93 1.57 27.64
N ALA A 211 -49.14 2.47 28.58
CA ALA A 211 -50.48 2.89 28.97
C ALA A 211 -51.27 3.50 27.80
N LEU A 212 -50.65 4.25 26.93
CA LEU A 212 -51.23 4.86 25.73
C LEU A 212 -51.60 3.85 24.61
N VAL A 213 -50.81 2.79 24.45
CA VAL A 213 -51.02 1.81 23.34
C VAL A 213 -51.84 0.60 23.77
N THR A 214 -51.87 0.21 25.07
CA THR A 214 -52.58 -0.98 25.60
C THR A 214 -54.09 -0.96 25.33
N PRO A 215 -54.83 0.16 25.51
CA PRO A 215 -56.27 0.20 25.24
C PRO A 215 -56.58 -0.09 23.77
N ARG A 216 -55.63 0.15 22.86
CA ARG A 216 -55.80 -0.04 21.43
C ARG A 216 -55.09 -1.30 20.90
N ARG A 217 -54.68 -2.22 21.75
CA ARG A 217 -53.95 -3.45 21.38
C ARG A 217 -54.68 -4.25 20.30
N ARG A 218 -55.98 -4.40 20.34
CA ARG A 218 -56.79 -5.14 19.35
C ARG A 218 -57.00 -4.37 18.03
N SER A 219 -57.18 -3.05 18.08
CA SER A 219 -57.44 -2.20 16.90
C SER A 219 -56.14 -1.72 16.19
N ALA A 220 -55.03 -1.67 16.91
CA ALA A 220 -53.72 -1.24 16.36
C ALA A 220 -52.58 -2.12 16.89
N PRO A 221 -52.58 -3.43 16.56
CA PRO A 221 -51.65 -4.40 17.15
C PRO A 221 -50.19 -4.08 16.83
N LEU A 222 -49.90 -3.53 15.64
CA LEU A 222 -48.51 -3.19 15.23
C LEU A 222 -47.94 -2.03 16.04
N ARG A 223 -48.76 -1.05 16.41
CA ARG A 223 -48.34 0.05 17.30
C ARG A 223 -47.99 -0.47 18.69
N TYR A 224 -48.80 -1.40 19.22
CA TYR A 224 -48.52 -2.06 20.48
C TYR A 224 -47.18 -2.83 20.43
N ALA A 225 -47.00 -3.70 19.42
CA ALA A 225 -45.80 -4.52 19.27
C ALA A 225 -44.51 -3.68 19.14
N VAL A 226 -44.55 -2.59 18.38
CA VAL A 226 -43.40 -1.67 18.25
C VAL A 226 -43.05 -1.02 19.59
N THR A 227 -44.07 -0.55 20.32
CA THR A 227 -43.86 0.12 21.63
C THR A 227 -43.34 -0.87 22.68
N GLU A 228 -43.92 -2.09 22.73
CA GLU A 228 -43.49 -3.18 23.62
C GLU A 228 -42.05 -3.57 23.38
N LEU A 229 -41.64 -3.73 22.09
CA LEU A 229 -40.28 -4.05 21.72
C LEU A 229 -39.29 -2.92 22.13
N LEU A 230 -39.71 -1.67 21.95
CA LEU A 230 -38.87 -0.53 22.37
C LEU A 230 -38.80 -0.37 23.89
N CYS A 231 -39.81 -0.75 24.65
CA CYS A 231 -39.74 -0.81 26.12
C CYS A 231 -38.70 -1.81 26.59
N ALA A 232 -38.53 -2.94 25.86
CA ALA A 232 -37.52 -3.95 26.18
C ALA A 232 -36.09 -3.56 25.73
N LEU A 233 -35.95 -2.91 24.59
CA LEU A 233 -34.63 -2.62 23.96
C LEU A 233 -34.14 -1.20 24.24
N GLY A 234 -34.98 -0.27 24.65
CA GLY A 234 -34.72 1.15 24.82
C GLY A 234 -34.61 1.90 23.47
N SER A 235 -33.92 1.38 22.48
CA SER A 235 -33.85 1.93 21.13
C SER A 235 -33.56 0.83 20.11
N ALA A 236 -34.07 0.97 18.87
CA ALA A 236 -33.82 0.04 17.77
C ALA A 236 -33.94 0.76 16.41
N SER A 237 -33.31 0.21 15.37
CA SER A 237 -33.44 0.77 14.03
C SER A 237 -34.86 0.56 13.48
N ALA A 238 -35.31 1.50 12.66
CA ALA A 238 -36.61 1.40 12.01
C ALA A 238 -36.76 0.09 11.20
N LYS A 239 -35.68 -0.41 10.63
CA LYS A 239 -35.62 -1.69 9.88
C LYS A 239 -35.84 -2.88 10.80
N GLU A 240 -35.12 -2.93 11.92
CA GLU A 240 -35.29 -4.00 12.93
C GLU A 240 -36.71 -4.02 13.49
N LEU A 241 -37.23 -2.84 13.85
CA LEU A 241 -38.62 -2.73 14.32
C LEU A 241 -39.60 -3.24 13.27
N CYS A 242 -39.47 -2.83 12.02
CA CYS A 242 -40.30 -3.30 10.92
C CYS A 242 -40.16 -4.81 10.70
N TYR A 243 -38.97 -5.35 10.81
CA TYR A 243 -38.68 -6.78 10.61
C TYR A 243 -39.31 -7.65 11.73
N PHE A 244 -39.06 -7.29 12.98
CA PHE A 244 -39.54 -8.10 14.12
C PHE A 244 -41.04 -7.94 14.41
N THR A 245 -41.62 -6.77 14.13
CA THR A 245 -43.01 -6.51 14.42
C THR A 245 -43.95 -6.61 13.22
N GLY A 246 -43.42 -6.65 11.99
CA GLY A 246 -44.19 -6.55 10.77
C GLY A 246 -44.75 -5.15 10.50
N ALA A 247 -44.38 -4.13 11.28
CA ALA A 247 -44.81 -2.76 11.10
C ALA A 247 -44.18 -2.10 9.88
N ALA A 248 -44.85 -1.17 9.24
CA ALA A 248 -44.32 -0.33 8.20
C ALA A 248 -43.77 0.99 8.77
N ASN A 249 -42.88 1.66 8.03
CA ASN A 249 -42.34 2.98 8.40
C ASN A 249 -43.48 4.02 8.69
N ALA A 250 -44.63 3.89 8.04
CA ALA A 250 -45.78 4.72 8.30
C ALA A 250 -46.31 4.59 9.77
N THR A 251 -46.22 3.37 10.34
CA THR A 251 -46.59 3.10 11.74
C THR A 251 -45.62 3.81 12.69
N LEU A 252 -44.32 3.77 12.42
CA LEU A 252 -43.29 4.47 13.23
C LEU A 252 -43.52 5.99 13.21
N ARG A 253 -43.74 6.57 12.03
CA ARG A 253 -44.07 8.01 11.89
C ARG A 253 -45.40 8.38 12.58
N SER A 254 -46.40 7.47 12.61
CA SER A 254 -47.64 7.70 13.31
C SER A 254 -47.44 7.72 14.83
N LEU A 255 -46.59 6.84 15.37
CA LEU A 255 -46.21 6.82 16.78
C LEU A 255 -45.38 8.06 17.16
N GLU A 256 -44.52 8.53 16.26
CA GLU A 256 -43.78 9.78 16.44
C GLU A 256 -44.72 11.00 16.52
N LYS A 257 -45.65 11.10 15.57
CA LYS A 257 -46.66 12.17 15.57
C LYS A 257 -47.54 12.17 16.82
N SER A 258 -47.76 11.00 17.45
CA SER A 258 -48.46 10.89 18.70
C SER A 258 -47.61 11.13 19.95
N GLY A 259 -46.32 11.51 19.78
CA GLY A 259 -45.41 11.82 20.87
C GLY A 259 -44.91 10.62 21.65
N ILE A 260 -45.16 9.39 21.19
CA ILE A 260 -44.71 8.15 21.86
C ILE A 260 -43.30 7.81 21.50
N LEU A 261 -42.94 8.00 20.22
CA LEU A 261 -41.58 7.74 19.71
C LEU A 261 -40.88 9.03 19.31
N ARG A 262 -39.56 8.95 19.30
CA ARG A 262 -38.66 9.89 18.69
C ARG A 262 -37.89 9.17 17.60
N LEU A 263 -37.90 9.69 16.37
CA LEU A 263 -37.15 9.17 15.24
C LEU A 263 -35.98 10.08 14.97
N GLU A 264 -34.77 9.51 15.04
CA GLU A 264 -33.52 10.24 14.77
C GLU A 264 -32.70 9.52 13.71
N HIS A 265 -32.08 10.30 12.81
CA HIS A 265 -31.09 9.75 11.95
C HIS A 265 -29.78 9.63 12.73
N ARG A 266 -29.40 8.38 13.04
CA ARG A 266 -28.11 8.07 13.67
C ARG A 266 -27.13 7.57 12.63
N GLU A 267 -25.89 8.03 12.70
CA GLU A 267 -24.83 7.52 11.87
C GLU A 267 -24.51 6.07 12.24
N VAL A 268 -24.44 5.20 11.24
CA VAL A 268 -24.09 3.78 11.40
C VAL A 268 -22.89 3.46 10.54
N PHE A 269 -21.85 2.90 11.13
CA PHE A 269 -20.65 2.50 10.42
C PHE A 269 -20.88 1.20 9.64
N ARG A 270 -20.41 1.20 8.37
CA ARG A 270 -20.28 -0.02 7.56
C ARG A 270 -19.11 -0.81 8.13
N ARG A 271 -19.39 -1.86 8.85
CA ARG A 271 -18.34 -2.71 9.42
C ARG A 271 -17.92 -3.77 8.42
N VAL A 272 -16.63 -4.10 8.42
CA VAL A 272 -16.15 -5.33 7.83
C VAL A 272 -16.67 -6.46 8.72
N THR A 273 -17.59 -7.26 8.19
CA THR A 273 -18.16 -8.39 8.95
C THR A 273 -17.07 -9.47 9.05
N VAL A 274 -16.42 -9.53 10.20
CA VAL A 274 -15.59 -10.67 10.57
C VAL A 274 -16.44 -11.50 11.51
N GLU A 275 -16.78 -12.72 11.10
CA GLU A 275 -17.48 -13.66 11.99
C GLU A 275 -16.57 -13.94 13.19
N ALA A 276 -16.82 -13.25 14.29
CA ALA A 276 -16.17 -13.53 15.55
C ALA A 276 -16.90 -14.73 16.20
N GLY A 277 -16.16 -15.81 16.46
CA GLY A 277 -16.62 -16.87 17.35
C GLY A 277 -16.72 -16.40 18.81
N GLU A 278 -16.81 -17.33 19.75
CA GLU A 278 -16.70 -17.04 21.18
C GLU A 278 -15.41 -16.28 21.49
N ARG A 279 -15.46 -15.38 22.46
CA ARG A 279 -14.29 -14.55 22.85
C ARG A 279 -13.17 -15.45 23.38
N ALA A 280 -12.04 -15.45 22.69
CA ALA A 280 -10.90 -16.25 23.05
C ALA A 280 -10.15 -15.68 24.27
N ALA A 281 -9.66 -16.56 25.14
CA ALA A 281 -8.78 -16.17 26.22
C ALA A 281 -7.37 -15.78 25.68
N PRO A 282 -6.58 -14.99 26.42
CA PRO A 282 -5.21 -14.70 26.05
C PRO A 282 -4.41 -16.00 25.83
N PRO A 283 -3.58 -16.08 24.77
CA PRO A 283 -2.88 -17.31 24.43
C PRO A 283 -1.87 -17.73 25.52
N VAL A 284 -1.75 -19.03 25.74
CA VAL A 284 -0.70 -19.59 26.61
C VAL A 284 0.59 -19.72 25.81
N LEU A 285 1.65 -19.13 26.30
CA LEU A 285 2.95 -19.07 25.64
C LEU A 285 3.83 -20.25 26.10
N ASN A 286 4.63 -20.80 25.19
CA ASN A 286 5.71 -21.72 25.57
C ASN A 286 6.91 -20.93 26.16
N ALA A 287 7.93 -21.65 26.68
CA ALA A 287 9.05 -21.01 27.36
C ALA A 287 9.83 -19.98 26.51
N GLU A 288 10.07 -20.27 25.20
CA GLU A 288 10.75 -19.32 24.30
C GLU A 288 9.88 -18.09 24.01
N GLN A 289 8.59 -18.31 23.75
CA GLN A 289 7.63 -17.24 23.51
C GLN A 289 7.44 -16.38 24.76
N GLN A 290 7.38 -16.98 25.95
CA GLN A 290 7.24 -16.29 27.22
C GLN A 290 8.45 -15.38 27.50
N ALA A 291 9.67 -15.89 27.31
CA ALA A 291 10.90 -15.11 27.47
C ALA A 291 10.96 -13.92 26.48
N ALA A 292 10.57 -14.13 25.22
CA ALA A 292 10.49 -13.07 24.22
C ALA A 292 9.42 -12.04 24.58
N PHE A 293 8.23 -12.49 25.01
CA PHE A 293 7.15 -11.62 25.45
C PHE A 293 7.57 -10.74 26.64
N GLU A 294 8.15 -11.32 27.70
CA GLU A 294 8.61 -10.59 28.89
C GLU A 294 9.63 -9.50 28.53
N GLY A 295 10.60 -9.84 27.65
CA GLY A 295 11.58 -8.87 27.18
C GLY A 295 10.98 -7.75 26.34
N LEU A 296 10.03 -8.04 25.45
CA LEU A 296 9.32 -7.07 24.64
C LEU A 296 8.38 -6.20 25.50
N ASP A 297 7.68 -6.82 26.45
CA ASP A 297 6.79 -6.11 27.37
C ASP A 297 7.53 -5.13 28.29
N ALA A 298 8.70 -5.52 28.75
CA ALA A 298 9.59 -4.65 29.51
C ALA A 298 10.03 -3.40 28.70
N LEU A 299 10.29 -3.59 27.38
CA LEU A 299 10.57 -2.45 26.48
C LEU A 299 9.36 -1.54 26.30
N ALA A 300 8.15 -2.11 26.15
CA ALA A 300 6.91 -1.33 26.04
C ALA A 300 6.58 -0.58 27.32
N ALA A 301 6.82 -1.20 28.48
CA ALA A 301 6.59 -0.60 29.81
C ALA A 301 7.56 0.52 30.16
N ALA A 302 8.73 0.59 29.50
CA ALA A 302 9.76 1.59 29.78
C ALA A 302 9.36 3.04 29.46
N GLY A 303 8.25 3.26 28.75
CA GLY A 303 7.72 4.60 28.42
C GLY A 303 8.66 5.45 27.57
N ARG A 304 9.48 4.84 26.74
CA ARG A 304 10.41 5.47 25.80
C ARG A 304 10.39 4.73 24.46
N PRO A 305 10.74 5.41 23.35
CA PRO A 305 10.78 4.76 22.05
C PRO A 305 11.74 3.57 22.05
N ALA A 306 11.29 2.43 21.57
CA ALA A 306 12.11 1.24 21.42
C ALA A 306 11.79 0.51 20.11
N ALA A 307 12.79 -0.18 19.56
CA ALA A 307 12.61 -1.07 18.43
C ALA A 307 13.19 -2.45 18.74
N ALA A 308 12.47 -3.49 18.36
CA ALA A 308 12.87 -4.86 18.56
C ALA A 308 12.67 -5.68 17.27
N LEU A 309 13.57 -6.64 17.05
CA LEU A 309 13.44 -7.66 16.02
C LEU A 309 13.06 -8.98 16.68
N LEU A 310 11.88 -9.51 16.36
CA LEU A 310 11.43 -10.84 16.76
C LEU A 310 11.71 -11.82 15.60
N TYR A 311 12.88 -12.42 15.63
CA TYR A 311 13.29 -13.45 14.67
C TYR A 311 12.79 -14.80 15.12
N GLY A 312 11.93 -15.43 14.33
CA GLY A 312 11.38 -16.73 14.69
C GLY A 312 11.10 -17.58 13.47
N VAL A 313 11.56 -18.84 13.49
CA VAL A 313 11.33 -19.77 12.37
C VAL A 313 9.87 -19.85 11.96
N THR A 314 9.60 -20.28 10.72
CA THR A 314 8.23 -20.44 10.23
C THR A 314 7.46 -21.40 11.13
N GLY A 315 6.29 -20.98 11.65
CA GLY A 315 5.49 -21.78 12.59
C GLY A 315 5.97 -21.71 14.05
N SER A 316 6.84 -20.76 14.42
CA SER A 316 7.27 -20.55 15.83
C SER A 316 6.22 -19.91 16.73
N GLY A 317 5.07 -19.49 16.18
CA GLY A 317 3.98 -18.88 16.95
C GLY A 317 4.22 -17.39 17.30
N LYS A 318 4.90 -16.63 16.45
CA LYS A 318 5.07 -15.16 16.59
C LYS A 318 3.75 -14.44 16.89
N THR A 319 2.69 -14.83 16.19
CA THR A 319 1.33 -14.27 16.37
C THR A 319 0.83 -14.39 17.81
N GLN A 320 1.16 -15.47 18.53
CA GLN A 320 0.79 -15.63 19.95
C GLN A 320 1.45 -14.56 20.83
N VAL A 321 2.72 -14.27 20.55
CA VAL A 321 3.45 -13.20 21.24
C VAL A 321 2.83 -11.83 20.93
N TYR A 322 2.44 -11.59 19.65
CA TYR A 322 1.76 -10.34 19.28
C TYR A 322 0.44 -10.15 20.03
N LEU A 323 -0.40 -11.18 20.08
CA LEU A 323 -1.68 -11.13 20.79
C LEU A 323 -1.46 -10.79 22.28
N ARG A 324 -0.50 -11.40 22.94
CA ARG A 324 -0.18 -11.09 24.35
C ARG A 324 0.28 -9.64 24.52
N LEU A 325 1.15 -9.14 23.65
CA LEU A 325 1.62 -7.75 23.69
C LEU A 325 0.47 -6.76 23.50
N ILE A 326 -0.49 -7.06 22.62
CA ILE A 326 -1.66 -6.20 22.41
C ILE A 326 -2.53 -6.16 23.68
N TYR A 327 -2.74 -7.31 24.34
CA TYR A 327 -3.49 -7.34 25.61
C TYR A 327 -2.85 -6.41 26.66
N GLU A 328 -1.53 -6.46 26.81
CA GLU A 328 -0.80 -5.61 27.77
C GLU A 328 -0.84 -4.13 27.36
N ALA A 329 -0.72 -3.83 26.07
CA ALA A 329 -0.85 -2.45 25.59
C ALA A 329 -2.24 -1.87 25.93
N LEU A 330 -3.31 -2.63 25.65
CA LEU A 330 -4.69 -2.23 25.97
C LEU A 330 -4.93 -2.11 27.48
N ALA A 331 -4.36 -2.99 28.28
CA ALA A 331 -4.45 -2.93 29.78
C ALA A 331 -3.80 -1.66 30.33
N ARG A 332 -2.73 -1.15 29.66
CA ARG A 332 -2.08 0.12 30.00
C ARG A 332 -2.80 1.35 29.41
N GLY A 333 -3.99 1.19 28.80
CA GLY A 333 -4.72 2.28 28.15
C GLY A 333 -4.05 2.79 26.87
N ARG A 334 -3.13 2.02 26.27
CA ARG A 334 -2.47 2.33 25.00
C ARG A 334 -3.19 1.64 23.84
N THR A 335 -2.95 2.09 22.62
CA THR A 335 -3.49 1.48 21.40
C THR A 335 -2.41 0.69 20.66
N ALA A 336 -2.85 -0.24 19.81
CA ALA A 336 -1.95 -1.12 19.07
C ALA A 336 -2.24 -1.12 17.57
N MET A 337 -1.19 -1.29 16.77
CA MET A 337 -1.28 -1.43 15.33
C MET A 337 -0.49 -2.66 14.88
N VAL A 338 -1.11 -3.47 14.00
CA VAL A 338 -0.47 -4.62 13.37
C VAL A 338 -0.52 -4.44 11.85
N LEU A 339 0.65 -4.36 11.24
CA LEU A 339 0.79 -4.33 9.79
C LEU A 339 1.18 -5.71 9.29
N VAL A 340 0.46 -6.16 8.27
CA VAL A 340 0.72 -7.42 7.59
C VAL A 340 0.80 -7.20 6.08
N PRO A 341 1.55 -8.01 5.32
CA PRO A 341 1.50 -7.95 3.86
C PRO A 341 0.10 -8.25 3.33
N GLU A 342 -0.29 -7.65 2.18
CA GLU A 342 -1.64 -7.83 1.61
C GLU A 342 -2.02 -9.32 1.45
N ILE A 343 -1.06 -10.16 1.08
CA ILE A 343 -1.27 -11.60 0.89
C ILE A 343 -1.46 -12.35 2.23
N ALA A 344 -0.91 -11.82 3.32
CA ALA A 344 -1.02 -12.42 4.66
C ALA A 344 -2.29 -11.99 5.41
N LEU A 345 -2.99 -10.96 4.94
CA LEU A 345 -4.26 -10.50 5.51
C LEU A 345 -5.41 -11.43 5.10
N THR A 346 -5.35 -12.66 5.59
CA THR A 346 -6.35 -13.70 5.30
C THR A 346 -7.56 -13.59 6.23
N PRO A 347 -8.74 -14.11 5.82
CA PRO A 347 -9.90 -14.19 6.70
C PRO A 347 -9.63 -14.98 7.99
N GLN A 348 -8.72 -15.99 7.92
CA GLN A 348 -8.31 -16.76 9.08
C GLN A 348 -7.56 -15.89 10.10
N LEU A 349 -6.60 -15.08 9.66
CA LEU A 349 -5.89 -14.13 10.53
C LEU A 349 -6.86 -13.14 11.16
N LEU A 350 -7.76 -12.55 10.35
CA LEU A 350 -8.77 -11.60 10.84
C LEU A 350 -9.70 -12.24 11.88
N ARG A 351 -10.14 -13.50 11.67
CA ARG A 351 -10.95 -14.26 12.65
C ARG A 351 -10.20 -14.46 13.96
N ILE A 352 -8.91 -14.82 13.93
CA ILE A 352 -8.09 -14.96 15.13
C ILE A 352 -8.08 -13.67 15.94
N PHE A 353 -7.79 -12.55 15.32
CA PHE A 353 -7.76 -11.26 16.03
C PHE A 353 -9.15 -10.82 16.49
N ALA A 354 -10.19 -11.03 15.68
CA ALA A 354 -11.56 -10.70 16.05
C ALA A 354 -12.06 -11.52 17.23
N SER A 355 -11.69 -12.81 17.35
CA SER A 355 -12.03 -13.64 18.51
C SER A 355 -11.39 -13.15 19.81
N HIS A 356 -10.20 -12.51 19.75
CA HIS A 356 -9.54 -11.95 20.94
C HIS A 356 -10.02 -10.55 21.31
N PHE A 357 -10.22 -9.66 20.33
CA PHE A 357 -10.44 -8.23 20.58
C PHE A 357 -11.82 -7.70 20.19
N GLY A 358 -12.61 -8.50 19.46
CA GLY A 358 -14.02 -8.16 19.13
C GLY A 358 -14.15 -6.80 18.43
N ASP A 359 -14.98 -5.94 19.00
CA ASP A 359 -15.28 -4.60 18.47
C ASP A 359 -14.13 -3.58 18.59
N ASP A 360 -13.10 -3.88 19.37
CA ASP A 360 -11.91 -3.02 19.50
C ASP A 360 -11.04 -3.00 18.22
N ILE A 361 -11.31 -3.89 17.24
CA ILE A 361 -10.55 -3.99 15.99
C ILE A 361 -11.14 -3.11 14.89
N ALA A 362 -10.24 -2.43 14.16
CA ALA A 362 -10.49 -1.87 12.84
C ALA A 362 -9.59 -2.53 11.79
N VAL A 363 -10.17 -2.85 10.62
CA VAL A 363 -9.45 -3.48 9.51
C VAL A 363 -9.26 -2.46 8.39
N LEU A 364 -7.98 -2.24 7.94
CA LEU A 364 -7.66 -1.25 6.92
C LEU A 364 -6.77 -1.86 5.82
N HIS A 365 -7.36 -2.05 4.61
CA HIS A 365 -6.63 -2.54 3.44
C HIS A 365 -7.19 -1.99 2.13
N SER A 366 -6.44 -2.17 1.03
CA SER A 366 -6.75 -1.61 -0.29
C SER A 366 -8.04 -2.16 -0.93
N SER A 367 -8.40 -3.42 -0.63
CA SER A 367 -9.58 -4.10 -1.20
C SER A 367 -10.91 -3.68 -0.56
N LEU A 368 -10.91 -2.95 0.55
CA LEU A 368 -12.13 -2.41 1.15
C LEU A 368 -12.77 -1.37 0.23
N ARG A 369 -14.10 -1.37 0.17
CA ARG A 369 -14.85 -0.30 -0.49
C ARG A 369 -14.55 1.05 0.17
N ALA A 370 -14.59 2.12 -0.61
CA ALA A 370 -14.27 3.46 -0.10
C ALA A 370 -15.08 3.86 1.15
N GLY A 371 -16.36 3.45 1.21
CA GLY A 371 -17.24 3.69 2.36
C GLY A 371 -16.85 2.91 3.61
N GLU A 372 -16.48 1.63 3.46
CA GLU A 372 -16.02 0.79 4.56
C GLU A 372 -14.71 1.33 5.15
N ARG A 373 -13.76 1.68 4.27
CA ARG A 373 -12.47 2.27 4.68
C ARG A 373 -12.65 3.59 5.41
N TYR A 374 -13.60 4.42 4.97
CA TYR A 374 -13.91 5.68 5.63
C TYR A 374 -14.55 5.47 7.01
N ASP A 375 -15.47 4.51 7.12
CA ASP A 375 -16.15 4.21 8.39
C ASP A 375 -15.19 3.56 9.40
N GLU A 376 -14.31 2.63 8.98
CA GLU A 376 -13.26 2.08 9.83
C GLU A 376 -12.26 3.17 10.29
N TRP A 377 -11.86 4.09 9.40
CA TRP A 377 -11.02 5.22 9.76
C TRP A 377 -11.68 6.12 10.83
N LYS A 378 -13.01 6.38 10.74
CA LYS A 378 -13.75 7.13 11.76
C LYS A 378 -13.80 6.40 13.11
N ARG A 379 -13.99 5.08 13.11
CA ARG A 379 -13.97 4.26 14.33
C ARG A 379 -12.64 4.36 15.06
N VAL A 380 -11.53 4.31 14.31
CA VAL A 380 -10.18 4.50 14.87
C VAL A 380 -10.04 5.91 15.45
N ARG A 381 -10.41 6.92 14.69
CA ARG A 381 -10.28 8.34 15.09
C ARG A 381 -11.11 8.69 16.33
N SER A 382 -12.32 8.14 16.45
CA SER A 382 -13.20 8.33 17.60
C SER A 382 -12.78 7.53 18.85
N GLY A 383 -11.81 6.60 18.71
CA GLY A 383 -11.38 5.71 19.80
C GLY A 383 -12.29 4.50 20.02
N GLN A 384 -13.28 4.27 19.16
CA GLN A 384 -14.12 3.06 19.20
C GLN A 384 -13.34 1.79 18.83
N ALA A 385 -12.29 1.92 18.03
CA ALA A 385 -11.36 0.84 17.74
C ALA A 385 -9.98 1.23 18.27
N ARG A 386 -9.42 0.38 19.13
CA ARG A 386 -8.13 0.59 19.79
C ARG A 386 -7.02 -0.27 19.20
N VAL A 387 -7.37 -1.26 18.37
CA VAL A 387 -6.46 -2.14 17.64
C VAL A 387 -6.69 -1.98 16.14
N VAL A 388 -5.67 -1.64 15.39
CA VAL A 388 -5.73 -1.58 13.92
C VAL A 388 -4.97 -2.76 13.34
N ILE A 389 -5.61 -3.50 12.45
CA ILE A 389 -4.95 -4.50 11.59
C ILE A 389 -5.07 -4.02 10.15
N GLY A 390 -3.97 -4.06 9.43
CA GLY A 390 -4.05 -3.67 8.03
C GLY A 390 -2.76 -3.86 7.25
N THR A 391 -2.84 -3.45 5.99
CA THR A 391 -1.70 -3.50 5.09
C THR A 391 -0.85 -2.23 5.20
N ARG A 392 0.14 -2.08 4.33
CA ARG A 392 1.08 -0.94 4.31
C ARG A 392 0.45 0.41 4.66
N SER A 393 -0.69 0.76 4.05
CA SER A 393 -1.33 2.07 4.26
C SER A 393 -1.96 2.26 5.64
N ALA A 394 -2.20 1.17 6.38
CA ALA A 394 -2.72 1.25 7.74
C ALA A 394 -1.74 1.91 8.71
N VAL A 395 -0.46 2.04 8.35
CA VAL A 395 0.54 2.79 9.11
C VAL A 395 0.12 4.25 9.39
N PHE A 396 -0.80 4.80 8.60
CA PHE A 396 -1.34 6.15 8.74
C PHE A 396 -2.66 6.22 9.55
N ALA A 397 -3.15 5.10 10.07
CA ALA A 397 -4.39 5.10 10.86
C ALA A 397 -4.30 6.08 12.05
N PRO A 398 -5.33 6.90 12.30
CA PRO A 398 -5.30 7.97 13.30
C PRO A 398 -5.52 7.43 14.73
N LEU A 399 -4.73 6.44 15.13
CA LEU A 399 -4.71 5.93 16.50
C LEU A 399 -4.13 6.98 17.44
N ARG A 400 -4.87 7.28 18.49
CA ARG A 400 -4.39 8.12 19.59
C ARG A 400 -3.69 7.25 20.62
N ASN A 401 -2.67 7.80 21.28
CA ASN A 401 -1.94 7.13 22.37
C ASN A 401 -1.34 5.77 21.93
N LEU A 402 -0.70 5.74 20.75
CA LEU A 402 -0.07 4.54 20.21
C LEU A 402 1.00 4.02 21.16
N GLY A 403 0.92 2.75 21.59
CA GLY A 403 1.87 2.10 22.48
C GLY A 403 2.64 0.95 21.85
N LEU A 404 2.05 0.35 20.83
CA LEU A 404 2.62 -0.84 20.17
C LEU A 404 2.36 -0.78 18.66
N LEU A 405 3.41 -0.95 17.87
CA LEU A 405 3.31 -1.11 16.43
C LEU A 405 4.09 -2.35 16.00
N ILE A 406 3.41 -3.29 15.37
CA ILE A 406 3.98 -4.55 14.92
C ILE A 406 3.99 -4.56 13.38
N LEU A 407 5.13 -4.88 12.77
CA LEU A 407 5.23 -5.24 11.36
C LEU A 407 5.53 -6.73 11.28
N ASP A 408 4.57 -7.51 10.85
CA ASP A 408 4.79 -8.94 10.56
C ASP A 408 5.35 -9.13 9.15
N GLU A 409 6.19 -10.14 8.94
CA GLU A 409 6.92 -10.36 7.69
C GLU A 409 7.62 -9.07 7.21
N GLU A 410 8.40 -8.40 8.09
CA GLU A 410 8.94 -7.07 7.89
C GLU A 410 9.84 -6.92 6.65
N GLN A 411 10.40 -8.03 6.16
CA GLN A 411 11.23 -8.11 4.95
C GLN A 411 10.43 -7.96 3.66
N GLU A 412 9.08 -7.98 3.72
CA GLU A 412 8.26 -7.96 2.53
C GLU A 412 8.37 -6.65 1.76
N SER A 413 8.62 -6.76 0.47
CA SER A 413 8.80 -5.61 -0.43
C SER A 413 7.53 -4.75 -0.55
N THR A 414 6.35 -5.32 -0.28
CA THR A 414 5.06 -4.62 -0.34
C THR A 414 4.93 -3.48 0.68
N TYR A 415 5.77 -3.42 1.70
CA TYR A 415 5.86 -2.30 2.63
C TYR A 415 6.49 -1.04 2.03
N LYS A 416 7.16 -1.12 0.89
CA LYS A 416 7.59 0.03 0.09
C LYS A 416 6.48 0.45 -0.88
N SER A 417 6.16 1.75 -0.92
CA SER A 417 5.20 2.30 -1.88
C SER A 417 5.87 2.55 -3.23
N GLU A 418 5.24 2.08 -4.30
CA GLU A 418 5.66 2.37 -5.69
C GLU A 418 5.10 3.73 -6.17
N ASN A 419 3.97 4.16 -5.59
CA ASN A 419 3.33 5.44 -5.89
C ASN A 419 3.80 6.54 -4.95
N VAL A 420 3.73 7.79 -5.41
CA VAL A 420 4.05 8.97 -4.60
C VAL A 420 3.00 9.17 -3.50
N PRO A 421 3.45 9.37 -2.26
CA PRO A 421 4.81 9.34 -1.73
C PRO A 421 5.38 7.91 -1.70
N LYS A 422 6.63 7.75 -2.14
CA LYS A 422 7.31 6.45 -2.22
C LYS A 422 7.90 6.04 -0.86
N TYR A 423 7.07 6.03 0.17
CA TYR A 423 7.47 5.70 1.54
C TYR A 423 7.70 4.21 1.77
N HIS A 424 8.47 3.89 2.80
CA HIS A 424 8.54 2.55 3.39
C HIS A 424 7.80 2.54 4.72
N ALA A 425 6.86 1.61 4.92
CA ALA A 425 6.03 1.56 6.14
C ALA A 425 6.86 1.38 7.42
N ARG A 426 7.97 0.62 7.37
CA ARG A 426 8.91 0.46 8.50
C ARG A 426 9.48 1.81 8.97
N ASP A 427 9.84 2.70 8.04
CA ASP A 427 10.40 4.01 8.41
C ASP A 427 9.33 4.94 8.99
N VAL A 428 8.10 4.91 8.42
CA VAL A 428 6.94 5.63 9.00
C VAL A 428 6.62 5.09 10.40
N ALA A 429 6.64 3.76 10.58
CA ALA A 429 6.42 3.12 11.87
C ALA A 429 7.46 3.55 12.91
N LYS A 430 8.76 3.59 12.55
CA LYS A 430 9.82 4.12 13.41
C LYS A 430 9.55 5.55 13.84
N TYR A 431 9.19 6.42 12.89
CA TYR A 431 8.88 7.82 13.17
C TYR A 431 7.68 7.93 14.13
N ARG A 432 6.59 7.22 13.88
CA ARG A 432 5.40 7.23 14.73
C ARG A 432 5.69 6.69 16.14
N CYS A 433 6.42 5.58 16.24
CA CYS A 433 6.82 5.04 17.55
C CYS A 433 7.70 6.03 18.33
N ALA A 434 8.61 6.73 17.65
CA ALA A 434 9.44 7.76 18.28
C ALA A 434 8.63 8.98 18.77
N GLN A 435 7.55 9.34 18.09
CA GLN A 435 6.67 10.46 18.50
C GLN A 435 5.71 10.09 19.64
N ASN A 436 5.47 8.80 19.86
CA ASN A 436 4.46 8.30 20.80
C ASN A 436 5.06 7.51 21.97
N ASP A 437 6.39 7.49 22.14
CA ASP A 437 7.09 6.66 23.13
C ASP A 437 6.61 5.19 23.09
N ALA A 438 6.50 4.67 21.86
CA ALA A 438 5.93 3.36 21.58
C ALA A 438 7.00 2.32 21.24
N LEU A 439 6.65 1.04 21.41
CA LEU A 439 7.45 -0.09 20.97
C LEU A 439 7.15 -0.44 19.51
N LEU A 440 8.20 -0.50 18.68
CA LEU A 440 8.15 -1.10 17.35
C LEU A 440 8.65 -2.54 17.43
N VAL A 441 7.83 -3.50 17.00
CA VAL A 441 8.22 -4.91 16.84
C VAL A 441 8.25 -5.26 15.36
N LEU A 442 9.42 -5.66 14.88
CA LEU A 442 9.63 -6.19 13.54
C LEU A 442 9.66 -7.72 13.63
N GLY A 443 8.67 -8.38 13.06
CA GLY A 443 8.56 -9.84 13.10
C GLY A 443 8.90 -10.47 11.77
N SER A 444 9.75 -11.50 11.78
CA SER A 444 10.12 -12.23 10.56
C SER A 444 10.68 -13.62 10.85
N ALA A 445 10.51 -14.52 9.89
CA ALA A 445 11.25 -15.80 9.85
C ALA A 445 12.57 -15.65 9.07
N THR A 446 12.64 -14.66 8.19
CA THR A 446 13.79 -14.32 7.35
C THR A 446 13.97 -12.82 7.39
N PRO A 447 14.47 -12.24 8.49
CA PRO A 447 14.58 -10.80 8.65
C PRO A 447 15.31 -10.14 7.49
N SER A 448 14.95 -8.88 7.18
CA SER A 448 15.73 -8.12 6.21
C SER A 448 17.17 -7.94 6.71
N VAL A 449 18.11 -7.95 5.78
CA VAL A 449 19.54 -7.79 6.11
C VAL A 449 19.78 -6.47 6.87
N GLU A 450 19.03 -5.42 6.52
CA GLU A 450 19.06 -4.14 7.22
C GLU A 450 18.58 -4.27 8.68
N SER A 451 17.46 -4.96 8.92
CA SER A 451 16.92 -5.12 10.28
C SER A 451 17.84 -5.98 11.16
N MET A 452 18.39 -7.07 10.61
CA MET A 452 19.35 -7.91 11.32
C MET A 452 20.66 -7.15 11.62
N TYR A 453 21.15 -6.32 10.69
CA TYR A 453 22.32 -5.47 10.91
C TYR A 453 22.10 -4.51 12.08
N HIS A 454 20.95 -3.83 12.13
CA HIS A 454 20.59 -2.97 13.24
C HIS A 454 20.44 -3.74 14.56
N ALA A 455 19.92 -4.96 14.51
CA ALA A 455 19.80 -5.82 15.70
C ALA A 455 21.17 -6.26 16.22
N LYS A 456 22.09 -6.67 15.34
CA LYS A 456 23.47 -7.05 15.73
C LYS A 456 24.30 -5.85 16.26
N ARG A 457 24.00 -4.64 15.78
CA ARG A 457 24.61 -3.39 16.33
C ARG A 457 24.04 -2.97 17.68
N GLY A 458 22.89 -3.51 18.09
CA GLY A 458 22.20 -3.09 19.32
C GLY A 458 21.24 -1.92 19.12
N ASP A 459 21.05 -1.43 17.88
CA ASP A 459 20.05 -0.40 17.55
C ASP A 459 18.63 -0.95 17.77
N TYR A 460 18.44 -2.26 17.51
CA TYR A 460 17.21 -3.01 17.83
C TYR A 460 17.52 -4.09 18.85
N ARG A 461 16.57 -4.37 19.74
CA ARG A 461 16.68 -5.52 20.64
C ARG A 461 16.30 -6.79 19.89
N LEU A 462 17.19 -7.80 19.88
CA LEU A 462 16.95 -9.07 19.22
C LEU A 462 16.28 -10.07 20.18
N PHE A 463 15.17 -10.66 19.77
CA PHE A 463 14.50 -11.79 20.40
C PHE A 463 14.38 -12.93 19.38
N THR A 464 14.65 -14.17 19.80
CA THR A 464 14.71 -15.32 18.89
C THR A 464 13.80 -16.43 19.34
N LEU A 465 13.01 -16.98 18.42
CA LEU A 465 12.18 -18.18 18.59
C LEU A 465 12.70 -19.28 17.65
N ARG A 466 13.48 -20.19 18.18
CA ARG A 466 14.23 -21.18 17.37
C ARG A 466 13.43 -22.42 17.04
N ARG A 467 12.36 -22.73 17.79
CA ARG A 467 11.56 -23.95 17.64
C ARG A 467 10.20 -23.65 17.03
N ARG A 468 9.69 -24.62 16.25
CA ARG A 468 8.29 -24.59 15.83
C ARG A 468 7.38 -24.80 17.04
N TYR A 469 6.19 -24.19 17.02
CA TYR A 469 5.20 -24.34 18.10
C TYR A 469 4.78 -25.81 18.34
N ASN A 470 4.71 -26.60 17.26
CA ASN A 470 4.33 -28.00 17.28
C ASN A 470 5.54 -28.98 17.44
N GLU A 471 6.73 -28.49 17.71
CA GLU A 471 8.00 -29.23 17.87
C GLU A 471 8.37 -30.15 16.68
N GLN A 472 7.73 -30.02 15.53
CA GLN A 472 8.01 -30.81 14.34
C GLN A 472 9.34 -30.46 13.70
N ALA A 473 10.02 -31.44 13.12
CA ALA A 473 11.23 -31.26 12.35
C ALA A 473 10.99 -30.40 11.10
N LEU A 474 12.01 -29.67 10.67
CA LEU A 474 11.99 -28.97 9.41
C LEU A 474 11.86 -29.96 8.25
N PRO A 475 11.25 -29.53 7.10
CA PRO A 475 11.17 -30.39 5.92
C PRO A 475 12.54 -30.82 5.40
N GLU A 476 12.62 -32.03 4.88
CA GLU A 476 13.79 -32.48 4.14
C GLU A 476 13.82 -31.83 2.77
N VAL A 477 14.97 -31.24 2.39
CA VAL A 477 15.11 -30.49 1.15
C VAL A 477 16.13 -31.13 0.24
N LEU A 478 15.70 -31.46 -0.99
CA LEU A 478 16.56 -31.92 -2.06
C LEU A 478 16.79 -30.77 -3.06
N ILE A 479 18.04 -30.53 -3.43
CA ILE A 479 18.40 -29.62 -4.54
C ILE A 479 18.58 -30.49 -5.80
N ALA A 480 17.73 -30.25 -6.82
CA ALA A 480 17.80 -30.93 -8.10
C ALA A 480 18.59 -30.11 -9.11
N ASP A 481 19.67 -30.67 -9.65
CA ASP A 481 20.52 -30.03 -10.66
C ASP A 481 19.91 -30.19 -12.06
N MET A 482 19.32 -29.11 -12.58
CA MET A 482 18.68 -29.11 -13.89
C MET A 482 19.68 -29.23 -15.07
N LYS A 483 20.98 -28.97 -14.86
CA LYS A 483 22.01 -29.26 -15.87
C LYS A 483 22.22 -30.76 -16.04
N GLN A 484 22.26 -31.50 -14.94
CA GLN A 484 22.37 -32.96 -14.97
C GLN A 484 21.12 -33.59 -15.58
N GLU A 485 19.93 -33.06 -15.27
CA GLU A 485 18.65 -33.51 -15.89
C GLU A 485 18.69 -33.34 -17.41
N LEU A 486 19.13 -32.17 -17.91
CA LEU A 486 19.27 -31.91 -19.35
C LEU A 486 20.29 -32.85 -20.01
N ARG A 487 21.44 -33.09 -19.36
CA ARG A 487 22.45 -34.04 -19.86
C ARG A 487 21.96 -35.47 -19.91
N ALA A 488 21.06 -35.84 -18.99
CA ALA A 488 20.38 -37.14 -18.95
C ALA A 488 19.22 -37.24 -19.98
N GLY A 489 18.98 -36.19 -20.78
CA GLY A 489 17.92 -36.17 -21.80
C GLY A 489 16.56 -35.66 -21.29
N ASN A 490 16.47 -35.18 -20.04
CA ASN A 490 15.23 -34.62 -19.52
C ASN A 490 15.13 -33.13 -19.88
N GLY A 491 14.44 -32.82 -20.99
CA GLY A 491 14.17 -31.43 -21.44
C GLY A 491 12.89 -30.80 -20.85
N THR A 492 12.23 -31.45 -19.89
CA THR A 492 11.00 -30.93 -19.25
C THR A 492 11.32 -29.98 -18.09
N SER A 493 10.33 -29.20 -17.66
CA SER A 493 10.44 -28.34 -16.49
C SER A 493 10.44 -29.10 -15.15
N LEU A 494 10.19 -30.40 -15.16
CA LEU A 494 10.08 -31.25 -13.99
C LEU A 494 11.28 -32.19 -13.91
N SER A 495 12.13 -32.05 -12.88
CA SER A 495 13.22 -32.98 -12.61
C SER A 495 12.74 -34.38 -12.23
N GLY A 496 13.58 -35.39 -12.44
CA GLY A 496 13.30 -36.77 -12.03
C GLY A 496 12.89 -36.91 -10.55
N PRO A 497 13.67 -36.31 -9.61
CA PRO A 497 13.31 -36.32 -8.19
C PRO A 497 11.95 -35.68 -7.88
N LEU A 498 11.61 -34.55 -8.55
CA LEU A 498 10.31 -33.92 -8.35
C LEU A 498 9.18 -34.80 -8.87
N ARG A 499 9.31 -35.39 -10.06
CA ARG A 499 8.31 -36.34 -10.63
C ARG A 499 8.10 -37.53 -9.74
N ALA A 500 9.19 -38.11 -9.23
CA ALA A 500 9.11 -39.27 -8.29
C ALA A 500 8.41 -38.88 -6.98
N GLY A 501 8.72 -37.69 -6.43
CA GLY A 501 8.06 -37.14 -5.24
C GLY A 501 6.56 -36.90 -5.43
N LEU A 502 6.16 -36.31 -6.60
CA LEU A 502 4.76 -36.12 -6.96
C LEU A 502 3.99 -37.45 -7.09
N ALA A 503 4.58 -38.43 -7.77
CA ALA A 503 3.98 -39.79 -7.88
C ALA A 503 3.73 -40.38 -6.50
N ALA A 504 4.74 -40.39 -5.64
CA ALA A 504 4.65 -40.92 -4.27
C ALA A 504 3.59 -40.21 -3.42
N ALA A 505 3.52 -38.87 -3.49
CA ALA A 505 2.51 -38.08 -2.76
C ALA A 505 1.09 -38.39 -3.27
N MET A 506 0.89 -38.50 -4.60
CA MET A 506 -0.39 -38.84 -5.19
C MET A 506 -0.84 -40.27 -4.82
N GLU A 507 0.06 -41.23 -4.81
CA GLU A 507 -0.21 -42.61 -4.38
C GLU A 507 -0.59 -42.68 -2.89
N ALA A 508 0.02 -41.86 -2.06
CA ALA A 508 -0.28 -41.75 -0.64
C ALA A 508 -1.56 -40.97 -0.32
N GLY A 509 -2.24 -40.40 -1.32
CA GLY A 509 -3.40 -39.51 -1.13
C GLY A 509 -3.04 -38.17 -0.48
N GLU A 510 -1.79 -37.73 -0.63
CA GLU A 510 -1.25 -36.48 -0.11
C GLU A 510 -1.29 -35.40 -1.17
N GLN A 511 -1.18 -34.15 -0.74
CA GLN A 511 -1.22 -32.99 -1.62
C GLN A 511 0.17 -32.40 -1.82
N SER A 512 0.36 -31.79 -2.99
CA SER A 512 1.62 -31.16 -3.36
C SER A 512 1.39 -29.73 -3.83
N ILE A 513 2.35 -28.85 -3.54
CA ILE A 513 2.36 -27.47 -4.04
C ILE A 513 3.58 -27.28 -4.93
N LEU A 514 3.34 -26.81 -6.16
CA LEU A 514 4.39 -26.43 -7.09
C LEU A 514 4.45 -24.91 -7.21
N PHE A 515 5.59 -24.38 -6.83
CA PHE A 515 5.85 -22.96 -6.83
C PHE A 515 6.64 -22.55 -8.06
N LEU A 516 6.13 -21.53 -8.78
CA LEU A 516 6.80 -20.92 -9.91
C LEU A 516 7.03 -19.44 -9.63
N ASN A 517 8.26 -18.98 -9.64
CA ASN A 517 8.54 -17.55 -9.46
C ASN A 517 8.39 -16.80 -10.80
N ARG A 518 7.19 -16.17 -11.01
CA ARG A 518 6.87 -15.41 -12.23
C ARG A 518 6.90 -13.89 -11.93
N ARG A 519 8.03 -13.30 -11.57
CA ARG A 519 8.17 -11.84 -11.61
C ARG A 519 9.18 -11.44 -12.68
N GLY A 520 8.70 -10.67 -13.67
CA GLY A 520 9.47 -9.94 -14.65
C GLY A 520 9.56 -10.62 -16.02
N ALA A 521 9.26 -9.84 -17.07
CA ALA A 521 9.52 -10.17 -18.48
C ALA A 521 11.04 -10.17 -18.82
N SER A 522 11.90 -10.16 -17.81
CA SER A 522 13.37 -10.23 -17.98
C SER A 522 13.74 -11.62 -18.45
N ARG A 523 14.16 -11.73 -19.69
CA ARG A 523 14.66 -12.98 -20.24
C ARG A 523 16.10 -13.15 -19.76
N MET A 524 16.29 -14.03 -18.78
CA MET A 524 17.62 -14.46 -18.39
C MET A 524 18.20 -15.36 -19.48
N VAL A 525 19.46 -15.11 -19.83
CA VAL A 525 20.20 -15.95 -20.75
C VAL A 525 21.15 -16.82 -19.95
N THR A 526 21.15 -18.12 -20.21
CA THR A 526 22.11 -19.07 -19.60
C THR A 526 22.61 -20.05 -20.63
N CYS A 527 23.80 -20.54 -20.40
CA CYS A 527 24.35 -21.62 -21.23
C CYS A 527 23.65 -22.96 -20.86
N GLY A 528 23.10 -23.66 -21.86
CA GLY A 528 22.51 -24.98 -21.65
C GLY A 528 23.50 -26.07 -21.23
N GLU A 529 24.80 -25.90 -21.50
CA GLU A 529 25.82 -26.90 -21.19
C GLU A 529 26.53 -26.66 -19.86
N CYS A 530 27.05 -25.44 -19.65
CA CYS A 530 27.82 -25.14 -18.43
C CYS A 530 27.05 -24.31 -17.39
N GLY A 531 25.86 -23.77 -17.75
CA GLY A 531 25.03 -22.97 -16.90
C GLY A 531 25.53 -21.55 -16.66
N GLU A 532 26.54 -21.12 -17.39
CA GLU A 532 27.08 -19.74 -17.32
C GLU A 532 25.98 -18.73 -17.63
N VAL A 533 25.92 -17.67 -16.80
CA VAL A 533 25.04 -16.52 -16.99
C VAL A 533 25.90 -15.30 -17.30
N PRO A 534 25.72 -14.62 -18.45
CA PRO A 534 26.50 -13.45 -18.79
C PRO A 534 26.50 -12.40 -17.68
N THR A 535 27.70 -11.98 -17.27
CA THR A 535 27.91 -11.03 -16.15
C THR A 535 28.54 -9.74 -16.66
N CYS A 536 28.18 -8.62 -16.04
CA CYS A 536 28.75 -7.31 -16.35
C CYS A 536 30.21 -7.25 -15.89
N PRO A 537 31.16 -6.95 -16.79
CA PRO A 537 32.59 -6.90 -16.44
C PRO A 537 32.95 -5.76 -15.48
N ARG A 538 32.05 -4.76 -15.28
CA ARG A 538 32.28 -3.60 -14.43
C ARG A 538 31.62 -3.71 -13.06
N CYS A 539 30.51 -4.48 -12.96
CA CYS A 539 29.67 -4.52 -11.76
C CYS A 539 29.55 -5.92 -11.16
N SER A 540 30.02 -6.96 -11.85
CA SER A 540 29.88 -8.37 -11.45
C SER A 540 28.42 -8.79 -11.14
N VAL A 541 27.43 -8.08 -11.75
CA VAL A 541 26.01 -8.45 -11.74
C VAL A 541 25.66 -9.11 -13.07
N HIS A 542 24.63 -9.93 -13.09
CA HIS A 542 24.19 -10.57 -14.33
C HIS A 542 23.59 -9.54 -15.29
N LEU A 543 23.80 -9.77 -16.60
CA LEU A 543 23.26 -8.94 -17.66
C LEU A 543 21.83 -9.38 -18.00
N THR A 544 20.95 -8.42 -18.22
CA THR A 544 19.57 -8.65 -18.63
C THR A 544 19.44 -8.53 -20.15
N TYR A 545 18.80 -9.52 -20.79
CA TYR A 545 18.54 -9.48 -22.23
C TYR A 545 17.31 -8.62 -22.54
N HIS A 546 17.49 -7.66 -23.45
CA HIS A 546 16.45 -6.80 -23.97
C HIS A 546 16.06 -7.21 -25.38
N SER A 547 14.88 -7.79 -25.56
CA SER A 547 14.39 -8.25 -26.86
C SER A 547 14.15 -7.11 -27.86
N ALA A 548 13.92 -5.87 -27.38
CA ALA A 548 13.71 -4.72 -28.25
C ALA A 548 14.93 -4.32 -29.08
N ASN A 549 16.14 -4.58 -28.57
CA ASN A 549 17.41 -4.23 -29.24
C ASN A 549 18.38 -5.42 -29.39
N GLY A 550 17.99 -6.63 -28.96
CA GLY A 550 18.79 -7.83 -29.06
C GLY A 550 20.09 -7.83 -28.23
N ARG A 551 20.15 -7.01 -27.17
CA ARG A 551 21.38 -6.79 -26.38
C ARG A 551 21.25 -7.24 -24.93
N LEU A 552 22.38 -7.64 -24.37
CA LEU A 552 22.59 -7.83 -22.94
C LEU A 552 22.96 -6.47 -22.32
N MET A 553 22.33 -6.09 -21.22
CA MET A 553 22.52 -4.76 -20.59
C MET A 553 22.64 -4.87 -19.07
N CYS A 554 23.52 -4.05 -18.50
CA CYS A 554 23.65 -3.83 -17.06
C CYS A 554 22.85 -2.57 -16.65
N HIS A 555 21.86 -2.73 -15.79
CA HIS A 555 21.06 -1.60 -15.30
C HIS A 555 21.74 -0.77 -14.21
N TYR A 556 22.92 -1.21 -13.71
CA TYR A 556 23.70 -0.43 -12.73
C TYR A 556 24.58 0.61 -13.42
N CYS A 557 25.39 0.19 -14.37
CA CYS A 557 26.40 1.07 -15.01
C CYS A 557 26.09 1.42 -16.47
N GLY A 558 25.04 0.85 -17.07
CA GLY A 558 24.70 1.06 -18.48
C GLY A 558 25.58 0.29 -19.49
N HIS A 559 26.47 -0.62 -19.00
CA HIS A 559 27.25 -1.48 -19.93
C HIS A 559 26.27 -2.30 -20.80
N SER A 560 26.54 -2.36 -22.09
CA SER A 560 25.72 -3.08 -23.04
C SER A 560 26.57 -3.78 -24.07
N GLU A 561 26.28 -5.06 -24.31
CA GLU A 561 26.94 -5.89 -25.29
C GLU A 561 25.91 -6.66 -26.14
N PRO A 562 26.26 -7.06 -27.40
CA PRO A 562 25.41 -7.93 -28.18
C PRO A 562 25.28 -9.30 -27.52
N LEU A 563 24.15 -9.98 -27.71
CA LEU A 563 24.03 -11.38 -27.28
C LEU A 563 25.05 -12.23 -28.02
N PRO A 564 25.96 -12.92 -27.31
CA PRO A 564 26.91 -13.84 -27.97
C PRO A 564 26.19 -14.96 -28.72
N GLY A 565 26.71 -15.40 -29.87
CA GLY A 565 26.14 -16.52 -30.61
C GLY A 565 26.35 -17.88 -29.92
N ALA A 566 27.31 -17.96 -28.99
CA ALA A 566 27.59 -19.14 -28.18
C ALA A 566 28.13 -18.70 -26.79
N CYS A 567 28.13 -19.61 -25.85
CA CYS A 567 28.67 -19.35 -24.51
C CYS A 567 30.14 -18.97 -24.52
N PRO A 568 30.58 -17.85 -23.92
CA PRO A 568 31.97 -17.45 -23.88
C PRO A 568 32.87 -18.43 -23.13
N SER A 569 32.31 -19.18 -22.16
CA SER A 569 33.07 -20.07 -21.29
C SER A 569 33.26 -21.50 -21.85
N CYS A 570 32.26 -22.03 -22.57
CA CYS A 570 32.33 -23.43 -23.08
C CYS A 570 31.95 -23.63 -24.55
N GLY A 571 31.53 -22.57 -25.25
CA GLY A 571 31.06 -22.66 -26.64
C GLY A 571 29.64 -23.24 -26.82
N GLY A 572 28.97 -23.61 -25.74
CA GLY A 572 27.64 -24.23 -25.79
C GLY A 572 26.53 -23.24 -26.18
N ALA A 573 25.32 -23.77 -26.46
CA ALA A 573 24.17 -22.97 -26.86
C ALA A 573 23.62 -22.14 -25.70
N LEU A 574 23.30 -20.86 -25.98
CA LEU A 574 22.66 -19.97 -25.02
C LEU A 574 21.13 -20.11 -25.11
N ASN A 575 20.50 -20.34 -23.99
CA ASN A 575 19.06 -20.54 -23.86
C ASN A 575 18.42 -19.42 -23.04
N PHE A 576 17.19 -19.06 -23.41
CA PHE A 576 16.37 -18.15 -22.61
C PHE A 576 15.59 -18.95 -21.58
N LEU A 577 15.84 -18.68 -20.28
CA LEU A 577 15.10 -19.31 -19.20
C LEU A 577 13.77 -18.59 -18.95
N GLY A 578 12.70 -19.37 -18.83
CA GLY A 578 11.38 -18.89 -18.40
C GLY A 578 10.32 -19.94 -18.72
N TYR A 579 9.80 -20.60 -17.66
CA TYR A 579 8.63 -21.48 -17.76
C TYR A 579 7.38 -20.70 -17.37
N GLY A 580 6.30 -20.78 -18.16
CA GLY A 580 4.98 -20.29 -17.77
C GLY A 580 4.24 -21.33 -16.93
N THR A 581 3.34 -20.92 -16.05
CA THR A 581 2.47 -21.83 -15.27
C THR A 581 1.67 -22.77 -16.17
N GLN A 582 1.25 -22.30 -17.33
CA GLN A 582 0.53 -23.10 -18.34
C GLN A 582 1.40 -24.26 -18.86
N LYS A 583 2.67 -24.00 -19.20
CA LYS A 583 3.58 -25.07 -19.68
C LYS A 583 3.81 -26.13 -18.62
N VAL A 584 3.98 -25.70 -17.35
CA VAL A 584 4.14 -26.65 -16.23
C VAL A 584 2.87 -27.47 -16.03
N GLU A 585 1.68 -26.89 -16.17
CA GLU A 585 0.40 -27.58 -16.11
C GLU A 585 0.27 -28.61 -17.24
N GLU A 586 0.61 -28.26 -18.49
CA GLU A 586 0.61 -29.16 -19.64
C GLU A 586 1.57 -30.37 -19.43
N GLU A 587 2.80 -30.12 -18.94
CA GLU A 587 3.78 -31.18 -18.65
C GLU A 587 3.31 -32.10 -17.48
N LEU A 588 2.63 -31.54 -16.48
CA LEU A 588 2.03 -32.33 -15.39
C LEU A 588 0.90 -33.24 -15.88
N HIS A 589 0.01 -32.71 -16.74
CA HIS A 589 -1.04 -33.54 -17.34
C HIS A 589 -0.49 -34.65 -18.24
N ALA A 590 0.62 -34.39 -18.93
CA ALA A 590 1.32 -35.42 -19.70
C ALA A 590 2.00 -36.47 -18.82
N ALA A 591 2.58 -36.06 -17.68
CA ALA A 591 3.25 -36.96 -16.77
C ALA A 591 2.28 -37.79 -15.89
N PHE A 592 1.11 -37.22 -15.54
CA PHE A 592 0.09 -37.81 -14.64
C PHE A 592 -1.31 -37.76 -15.27
N PRO A 593 -1.59 -38.58 -16.31
CA PRO A 593 -2.87 -38.58 -16.99
C PRO A 593 -4.04 -38.86 -16.03
N GLY A 594 -5.13 -38.14 -16.17
CA GLY A 594 -6.36 -38.35 -15.38
C GLY A 594 -6.29 -37.80 -13.93
N ARG A 595 -5.19 -37.19 -13.52
CA ARG A 595 -5.11 -36.50 -12.22
C ARG A 595 -5.50 -35.03 -12.38
N GLU A 596 -6.27 -34.53 -11.42
CA GLU A 596 -6.66 -33.12 -11.38
C GLU A 596 -5.49 -32.25 -10.91
N ILE A 597 -5.24 -31.16 -11.62
CA ILE A 597 -4.21 -30.16 -11.32
C ILE A 597 -4.89 -28.81 -11.24
N LEU A 598 -4.71 -28.12 -10.13
CA LEU A 598 -5.26 -26.79 -9.94
C LEU A 598 -4.19 -25.72 -10.22
N ARG A 599 -4.50 -24.80 -11.14
CA ARG A 599 -3.62 -23.67 -11.43
C ARG A 599 -4.13 -22.38 -10.79
N MET A 600 -3.24 -21.67 -10.12
CA MET A 600 -3.51 -20.40 -9.48
C MET A 600 -2.47 -19.35 -9.89
N ASP A 601 -2.84 -18.48 -10.83
CA ASP A 601 -2.04 -17.32 -11.26
C ASP A 601 -2.91 -16.07 -11.42
N THR A 602 -2.26 -14.93 -11.66
CA THR A 602 -2.95 -13.63 -11.83
C THR A 602 -3.88 -13.59 -13.04
N ASP A 603 -3.65 -14.45 -14.04
CA ASP A 603 -4.44 -14.47 -15.27
C ASP A 603 -5.73 -15.31 -15.09
N THR A 604 -5.71 -16.28 -14.15
CA THR A 604 -6.86 -17.14 -13.85
C THR A 604 -7.78 -16.55 -12.79
N VAL A 605 -7.35 -15.51 -12.07
CA VAL A 605 -8.07 -14.97 -10.91
C VAL A 605 -8.34 -13.48 -11.07
N SER A 606 -9.52 -13.14 -11.56
CA SER A 606 -9.94 -11.75 -11.80
C SER A 606 -10.62 -11.04 -10.61
N ALA A 607 -10.89 -11.75 -9.48
CA ALA A 607 -11.56 -11.18 -8.32
C ALA A 607 -11.08 -11.81 -7.01
N THR A 608 -11.01 -11.02 -5.91
CA THR A 608 -10.53 -11.43 -4.58
C THR A 608 -11.27 -12.67 -4.04
N HIS A 609 -12.56 -12.80 -4.31
CA HIS A 609 -13.36 -13.97 -3.90
C HIS A 609 -13.06 -15.26 -4.69
N SER A 610 -12.38 -15.19 -5.82
CA SER A 610 -12.05 -16.38 -6.60
C SER A 610 -10.82 -17.11 -6.04
N HIS A 611 -9.87 -16.41 -5.40
CA HIS A 611 -8.73 -17.02 -4.71
C HIS A 611 -9.16 -17.92 -3.56
N GLU A 612 -10.01 -17.40 -2.67
CA GLU A 612 -10.52 -18.16 -1.51
C GLU A 612 -11.29 -19.41 -1.94
N LYS A 613 -12.07 -19.29 -3.00
CA LYS A 613 -12.81 -20.43 -3.55
C LYS A 613 -11.89 -21.51 -4.10
N LEU A 614 -10.83 -21.13 -4.83
CA LEU A 614 -9.85 -22.07 -5.37
C LEU A 614 -9.09 -22.79 -4.26
N LEU A 615 -8.64 -22.04 -3.23
CA LEU A 615 -7.94 -22.63 -2.09
C LEU A 615 -8.85 -23.53 -1.26
N SER A 616 -10.10 -23.11 -1.00
CA SER A 616 -11.08 -23.95 -0.31
C SER A 616 -11.41 -25.20 -1.11
N ARG A 617 -11.43 -25.10 -2.45
CA ARG A 617 -11.60 -26.26 -3.33
C ARG A 617 -10.41 -27.21 -3.25
N PHE A 618 -9.16 -26.69 -3.33
CA PHE A 618 -7.94 -27.47 -3.17
C PHE A 618 -7.95 -28.28 -1.87
N GLU A 619 -8.30 -27.62 -0.76
CA GLU A 619 -8.34 -28.24 0.57
C GLU A 619 -9.45 -29.30 0.71
N LYS A 620 -10.72 -28.92 0.38
CA LYS A 620 -11.89 -29.77 0.61
C LYS A 620 -11.99 -30.94 -0.36
N GLU A 621 -11.68 -30.75 -1.63
CA GLU A 621 -11.73 -31.79 -2.67
C GLU A 621 -10.43 -32.60 -2.70
N ARG A 622 -9.44 -32.26 -1.87
CA ARG A 622 -8.12 -32.94 -1.79
C ARG A 622 -7.46 -33.05 -3.16
N ILE A 623 -7.49 -31.97 -3.96
CA ILE A 623 -6.86 -31.98 -5.28
C ILE A 623 -5.35 -32.26 -5.12
N PRO A 624 -4.76 -33.21 -5.89
CA PRO A 624 -3.40 -33.70 -5.64
C PRO A 624 -2.32 -32.62 -5.79
N VAL A 625 -2.45 -31.70 -6.78
CA VAL A 625 -1.42 -30.72 -7.10
C VAL A 625 -2.00 -29.32 -7.29
N LEU A 626 -1.41 -28.37 -6.59
CA LEU A 626 -1.63 -26.95 -6.79
C LEU A 626 -0.38 -26.33 -7.42
N VAL A 627 -0.52 -25.77 -8.63
CA VAL A 627 0.55 -25.01 -9.31
C VAL A 627 0.26 -23.52 -9.17
N GLY A 628 1.22 -22.77 -8.68
CA GLY A 628 0.98 -21.33 -8.56
C GLY A 628 2.24 -20.48 -8.41
N THR A 629 2.02 -19.16 -8.43
CA THR A 629 3.07 -18.16 -8.23
C THR A 629 3.13 -17.71 -6.77
N GLN A 630 3.66 -16.55 -6.46
CA GLN A 630 3.88 -16.06 -5.08
C GLN A 630 2.65 -16.12 -4.15
N MET A 631 1.45 -16.21 -4.70
CA MET A 631 0.21 -16.30 -3.91
C MET A 631 0.08 -17.65 -3.19
N VAL A 632 0.71 -18.70 -3.71
CA VAL A 632 0.71 -20.05 -3.09
C VAL A 632 1.79 -20.17 -2.01
N ALA A 633 2.80 -19.30 -2.04
CA ALA A 633 3.91 -19.31 -1.08
C ALA A 633 3.54 -18.75 0.30
N LYS A 634 2.45 -17.95 0.41
CA LYS A 634 2.19 -17.11 1.59
C LYS A 634 0.79 -17.33 2.19
N GLY A 635 0.71 -17.27 3.51
CA GLY A 635 -0.56 -17.20 4.25
C GLY A 635 -1.42 -18.45 4.25
N LEU A 636 -0.98 -19.57 3.65
CA LEU A 636 -1.75 -20.81 3.54
C LEU A 636 -1.21 -21.88 4.50
N ASP A 637 -2.11 -22.56 5.16
CA ASP A 637 -1.80 -23.65 6.08
C ASP A 637 -2.63 -24.87 5.69
N PHE A 638 -2.00 -25.82 4.99
CA PHE A 638 -2.64 -27.06 4.54
C PHE A 638 -1.99 -28.25 5.23
N GLU A 639 -2.73 -28.92 6.08
CA GLU A 639 -2.22 -30.07 6.87
C GLU A 639 -1.81 -31.25 6.00
N ASN A 640 -2.46 -31.46 4.82
CA ASN A 640 -2.23 -32.58 3.93
C ASN A 640 -1.13 -32.32 2.87
N VAL A 641 -0.49 -31.14 2.87
CA VAL A 641 0.61 -30.83 1.94
C VAL A 641 1.93 -31.38 2.51
N THR A 642 2.44 -32.46 1.90
CA THR A 642 3.67 -33.11 2.29
C THR A 642 4.82 -32.86 1.33
N LEU A 643 4.54 -32.49 0.08
CA LEU A 643 5.56 -32.17 -0.93
C LEU A 643 5.41 -30.73 -1.43
N VAL A 644 6.55 -30.05 -1.49
CA VAL A 644 6.66 -28.74 -2.13
C VAL A 644 7.74 -28.76 -3.20
N GLY A 645 7.40 -28.35 -4.43
CA GLY A 645 8.35 -28.23 -5.54
C GLY A 645 8.58 -26.76 -5.93
N VAL A 646 9.82 -26.33 -6.00
CA VAL A 646 10.23 -25.06 -6.61
C VAL A 646 10.73 -25.32 -8.02
N ILE A 647 9.99 -24.86 -9.03
CA ILE A 647 10.26 -25.19 -10.45
C ILE A 647 11.53 -24.50 -10.96
N SER A 648 11.81 -23.27 -10.52
CA SER A 648 13.05 -22.56 -10.88
C SER A 648 13.39 -21.57 -9.76
N ALA A 649 14.49 -21.86 -9.05
CA ALA A 649 15.02 -20.96 -8.02
C ALA A 649 15.82 -19.80 -8.66
N ASP A 650 16.37 -20.01 -9.86
CA ASP A 650 17.31 -19.10 -10.51
C ASP A 650 16.69 -17.77 -10.91
N LEU A 651 15.42 -17.74 -11.32
CA LEU A 651 14.75 -16.53 -11.83
C LEU A 651 14.75 -15.37 -10.85
N SER A 652 14.75 -15.63 -9.55
CA SER A 652 14.79 -14.57 -8.53
C SER A 652 16.21 -14.14 -8.17
N LEU A 653 17.20 -15.00 -8.35
CA LEU A 653 18.60 -14.69 -8.05
C LEU A 653 19.21 -13.68 -9.02
N TYR A 654 18.76 -13.73 -10.28
CA TYR A 654 19.38 -12.98 -11.37
C TYR A 654 18.62 -11.70 -11.75
N VAL A 655 17.75 -11.22 -10.85
CA VAL A 655 17.14 -9.90 -10.98
C VAL A 655 18.18 -8.84 -10.66
N ASP A 656 18.16 -7.74 -11.42
CA ASP A 656 19.07 -6.60 -11.24
C ASP A 656 18.64 -5.73 -10.03
N ASP A 657 18.70 -6.32 -8.84
CA ASP A 657 18.44 -5.67 -7.55
C ASP A 657 19.42 -6.23 -6.51
N TYR A 658 20.02 -5.35 -5.69
CA TYR A 658 20.94 -5.78 -4.63
C TYR A 658 20.29 -6.72 -3.59
N ARG A 659 18.95 -6.76 -3.53
CA ARG A 659 18.15 -7.63 -2.65
C ARG A 659 17.83 -8.98 -3.31
N ALA A 660 18.32 -9.26 -4.51
CA ALA A 660 17.93 -10.48 -5.25
C ALA A 660 18.24 -11.76 -4.44
N GLY A 661 19.43 -11.83 -3.81
CA GLY A 661 19.81 -12.94 -2.92
C GLY A 661 18.88 -13.06 -1.71
N GLU A 662 18.65 -11.96 -1.00
CA GLU A 662 17.76 -11.89 0.16
C GLU A 662 16.32 -12.32 -0.18
N ARG A 663 15.78 -11.79 -1.27
CA ARG A 663 14.42 -12.15 -1.72
C ARG A 663 14.31 -13.62 -2.10
N THR A 664 15.34 -14.15 -2.75
CA THR A 664 15.39 -15.56 -3.13
C THR A 664 15.47 -16.45 -1.89
N PHE A 665 16.37 -16.14 -0.95
CA PHE A 665 16.48 -16.84 0.31
C PHE A 665 15.14 -16.85 1.07
N SER A 666 14.54 -15.67 1.26
CA SER A 666 13.26 -15.53 1.98
C SER A 666 12.15 -16.32 1.30
N LEU A 667 12.04 -16.21 -0.03
CA LEU A 667 11.03 -16.90 -0.81
C LEU A 667 11.18 -18.43 -0.72
N LEU A 668 12.39 -18.95 -0.94
CA LEU A 668 12.64 -20.40 -0.86
C LEU A 668 12.37 -20.95 0.55
N THR A 669 12.82 -20.25 1.60
CA THR A 669 12.58 -20.62 2.99
C THR A 669 11.08 -20.62 3.33
N GLN A 670 10.32 -19.62 2.88
CA GLN A 670 8.87 -19.55 3.09
C GLN A 670 8.14 -20.68 2.36
N VAL A 671 8.52 -20.97 1.11
CA VAL A 671 7.90 -22.04 0.29
C VAL A 671 8.21 -23.41 0.87
N VAL A 672 9.47 -23.69 1.17
CA VAL A 672 9.90 -24.93 1.83
C VAL A 672 9.17 -25.12 3.17
N GLY A 673 9.03 -24.05 3.95
CA GLY A 673 8.33 -24.06 5.24
C GLY A 673 6.85 -24.40 5.17
N ARG A 674 6.25 -24.55 3.97
CA ARG A 674 4.85 -25.01 3.78
C ARG A 674 4.70 -26.53 3.86
N ALA A 675 5.75 -27.27 3.55
CA ALA A 675 5.71 -28.71 3.63
C ALA A 675 5.68 -29.22 5.08
N GLY A 676 4.84 -30.25 5.36
CA GLY A 676 4.83 -30.94 6.63
C GLY A 676 4.37 -30.12 7.84
N ARG A 677 3.25 -29.39 7.70
CA ARG A 677 2.60 -28.71 8.83
C ARG A 677 1.62 -29.59 9.60
N GLY A 678 1.14 -30.64 8.96
CA GLY A 678 0.37 -31.71 9.61
C GLY A 678 1.24 -32.69 10.39
N ALA A 679 0.73 -33.89 10.68
CA ALA A 679 1.43 -34.92 11.44
C ALA A 679 2.61 -35.61 10.71
N LYS A 680 2.70 -35.43 9.37
CA LYS A 680 3.72 -36.07 8.52
C LYS A 680 4.90 -35.11 8.26
N GLN A 681 6.12 -35.70 8.18
CA GLN A 681 7.30 -34.95 7.80
C GLN A 681 7.18 -34.44 6.35
N GLY A 682 7.45 -33.16 6.15
CA GLY A 682 7.42 -32.53 4.82
C GLY A 682 8.69 -32.78 4.01
N ARG A 683 8.56 -32.80 2.70
CA ARG A 683 9.67 -32.84 1.74
C ARG A 683 9.59 -31.66 0.78
N ALA A 684 10.73 -31.16 0.35
CA ALA A 684 10.81 -30.11 -0.67
C ALA A 684 11.86 -30.44 -1.74
N VAL A 685 11.56 -30.08 -2.98
CA VAL A 685 12.50 -30.20 -4.09
C VAL A 685 12.72 -28.81 -4.69
N ILE A 686 13.96 -28.33 -4.64
CA ILE A 686 14.35 -27.05 -5.23
C ILE A 686 15.09 -27.33 -6.53
N GLN A 687 14.52 -26.99 -7.67
CA GLN A 687 15.13 -27.14 -8.99
C GLN A 687 15.93 -25.88 -9.36
N THR A 688 17.18 -26.07 -9.77
CA THR A 688 18.07 -24.98 -10.10
C THR A 688 19.13 -25.39 -11.14
N PHE A 689 19.60 -24.43 -11.93
CA PHE A 689 20.77 -24.59 -12.80
C PHE A 689 22.09 -24.29 -12.09
N THR A 690 22.04 -23.78 -10.84
CA THR A 690 23.21 -23.40 -10.04
C THR A 690 23.15 -24.02 -8.65
N PRO A 691 23.22 -25.35 -8.52
CA PRO A 691 23.10 -26.05 -7.23
C PRO A 691 24.22 -25.71 -6.24
N GLU A 692 25.34 -25.15 -6.74
CA GLU A 692 26.46 -24.67 -5.95
C GLU A 692 26.24 -23.27 -5.34
N ASN A 693 25.19 -22.55 -5.73
CA ASN A 693 24.92 -21.21 -5.25
C ASN A 693 24.62 -21.21 -3.73
N ASP A 694 25.37 -20.41 -2.97
CA ASP A 694 25.29 -20.40 -1.51
C ASP A 694 23.94 -19.94 -0.99
N VAL A 695 23.24 -19.00 -1.68
CA VAL A 695 21.90 -18.57 -1.31
C VAL A 695 20.91 -19.74 -1.34
N ILE A 696 20.97 -20.55 -2.40
CA ILE A 696 20.12 -21.76 -2.54
C ILE A 696 20.45 -22.80 -1.47
N ARG A 697 21.76 -23.02 -1.23
CA ARG A 697 22.21 -23.98 -0.20
C ARG A 697 21.80 -23.57 1.22
N CYS A 698 21.94 -22.28 1.55
CA CYS A 698 21.49 -21.73 2.82
C CYS A 698 19.96 -21.83 2.96
N ALA A 699 19.19 -21.52 1.91
CA ALA A 699 17.74 -21.63 1.91
C ALA A 699 17.27 -23.09 2.07
N ALA A 700 17.93 -24.05 1.43
CA ALA A 700 17.65 -25.47 1.57
C ALA A 700 17.86 -25.98 3.00
N ARG A 701 18.84 -25.47 3.71
CA ARG A 701 19.12 -25.77 5.12
C ARG A 701 18.30 -24.90 6.08
N GLN A 702 17.57 -23.89 5.56
CA GLN A 702 16.90 -22.85 6.34
C GLN A 702 17.86 -22.11 7.29
N ASP A 703 19.11 -21.98 6.87
CA ASP A 703 20.21 -21.36 7.62
C ASP A 703 20.32 -19.88 7.30
N TYR A 704 19.53 -19.08 7.99
CA TYR A 704 19.52 -17.62 7.83
C TYR A 704 20.84 -16.99 8.32
N ASP A 705 21.43 -17.52 9.38
CA ASP A 705 22.65 -16.92 9.98
C ASP A 705 23.82 -16.98 8.99
N SER A 706 24.08 -18.15 8.37
CA SER A 706 25.10 -18.27 7.33
C SER A 706 24.81 -17.41 6.09
N PHE A 707 23.54 -17.35 5.67
CA PHE A 707 23.11 -16.45 4.58
C PHE A 707 23.43 -14.98 4.92
N TYR A 708 23.05 -14.53 6.12
CA TYR A 708 23.25 -13.14 6.54
C TYR A 708 24.72 -12.76 6.55
N GLU A 709 25.61 -13.60 7.10
CA GLU A 709 27.05 -13.31 7.18
C GLU A 709 27.65 -13.13 5.77
N GLN A 710 27.25 -13.92 4.80
CA GLN A 710 27.71 -13.78 3.42
C GLN A 710 27.14 -12.54 2.75
N GLU A 711 25.85 -12.31 2.86
CA GLU A 711 25.13 -11.23 2.21
C GLU A 711 25.58 -9.85 2.74
N ILE A 712 25.81 -9.72 4.06
CA ILE A 712 26.23 -8.45 4.66
C ILE A 712 27.60 -8.00 4.16
N GLU A 713 28.53 -8.94 3.97
CA GLU A 713 29.86 -8.64 3.41
C GLU A 713 29.77 -8.22 1.94
N LEU A 714 28.93 -8.89 1.14
CA LEU A 714 28.67 -8.50 -0.25
C LEU A 714 28.11 -7.08 -0.33
N ARG A 715 27.16 -6.70 0.56
CA ARG A 715 26.59 -5.35 0.61
C ARG A 715 27.61 -4.31 1.06
N ARG A 716 28.52 -4.65 1.96
CA ARG A 716 29.62 -3.77 2.38
C ARG A 716 30.54 -3.46 1.19
N MET A 717 30.95 -4.49 0.45
CA MET A 717 31.79 -4.32 -0.74
C MET A 717 31.14 -3.51 -1.86
N ARG A 718 29.82 -3.72 -2.06
CA ARG A 718 29.04 -3.04 -3.10
C ARG A 718 28.51 -1.67 -2.67
N LEU A 719 28.76 -1.23 -1.45
CA LEU A 719 28.25 0.03 -0.88
C LEU A 719 26.71 0.13 -0.99
N CYS A 720 26.03 -0.98 -0.72
CA CYS A 720 24.56 -1.06 -0.70
C CYS A 720 24.01 -0.92 0.73
N PRO A 721 22.68 -0.72 0.92
CA PRO A 721 22.08 -0.76 2.24
C PRO A 721 22.39 -2.06 3.00
N PRO A 722 22.74 -1.99 4.31
CA PRO A 722 22.57 -0.86 5.23
C PRO A 722 23.74 0.13 5.29
N PHE A 723 24.79 -0.05 4.54
CA PHE A 723 26.00 0.80 4.64
C PHE A 723 25.85 2.15 3.94
N ARG A 724 25.21 2.15 2.75
CA ARG A 724 24.82 3.37 2.03
C ARG A 724 23.40 3.19 1.46
N GLU A 725 22.63 4.26 1.43
CA GLU A 725 21.34 4.27 0.74
C GLU A 725 21.51 4.65 -0.73
N LEU A 726 20.61 4.12 -1.57
CA LEU A 726 20.61 4.38 -3.01
C LEU A 726 19.55 5.44 -3.31
N PHE A 727 19.99 6.64 -3.71
CA PHE A 727 19.12 7.69 -4.22
C PHE A 727 19.07 7.55 -5.75
N VAL A 728 17.94 7.16 -6.30
CA VAL A 728 17.78 6.95 -7.74
C VAL A 728 17.00 8.10 -8.36
N LEU A 729 17.67 8.89 -9.19
CA LEU A 729 17.06 9.94 -10.00
C LEU A 729 16.61 9.29 -11.33
N THR A 730 15.29 9.31 -11.58
CA THR A 730 14.72 8.78 -12.82
C THR A 730 14.24 9.93 -13.70
N ALA A 731 14.83 10.04 -14.89
CA ALA A 731 14.36 10.93 -15.95
C ALA A 731 13.45 10.15 -16.90
N SER A 732 12.29 10.73 -17.28
CA SER A 732 11.32 10.10 -18.18
C SER A 732 10.74 11.10 -19.17
N GLY A 733 10.69 10.72 -20.47
CA GLY A 733 10.18 11.58 -21.54
C GLY A 733 9.93 10.82 -22.84
N PRO A 734 9.21 11.47 -23.80
CA PRO A 734 8.85 10.81 -25.05
C PRO A 734 10.02 10.63 -26.03
N LEU A 735 11.10 11.42 -25.89
CA LEU A 735 12.28 11.38 -26.74
C LEU A 735 13.48 10.87 -25.93
N GLU A 736 14.01 9.71 -26.32
CA GLU A 736 15.13 9.05 -25.63
C GLU A 736 16.36 9.94 -25.53
N SER A 737 16.74 10.62 -26.62
CA SER A 737 17.88 11.53 -26.66
C SER A 737 17.75 12.72 -25.70
N ALA A 738 16.54 13.23 -25.49
CA ALA A 738 16.28 14.31 -24.53
C ALA A 738 16.42 13.80 -23.08
N VAL A 739 15.90 12.60 -22.80
CA VAL A 739 16.01 11.96 -21.49
C VAL A 739 17.47 11.70 -21.12
N LEU A 740 18.23 11.14 -22.05
CA LEU A 740 19.65 10.86 -21.84
C LEU A 740 20.46 12.15 -21.64
N ARG A 741 20.22 13.20 -22.45
CA ARG A 741 20.87 14.51 -22.26
C ARG A 741 20.56 15.10 -20.87
N THR A 742 19.32 14.97 -20.39
CA THR A 742 18.94 15.42 -19.04
C THR A 742 19.76 14.68 -17.97
N CYS A 743 19.86 13.34 -18.06
CA CYS A 743 20.66 12.56 -17.11
C CYS A 743 22.16 12.92 -17.17
N MET A 744 22.71 13.16 -18.35
CA MET A 744 24.11 13.56 -18.50
C MET A 744 24.37 14.96 -17.91
N ARG A 745 23.43 15.89 -18.01
CA ARG A 745 23.53 17.21 -17.36
C ARG A 745 23.48 17.08 -15.84
N LEU A 746 22.55 16.29 -15.31
CA LEU A 746 22.47 16.03 -13.88
C LEU A 746 23.78 15.45 -13.35
N ARG A 747 24.36 14.50 -14.07
CA ARG A 747 25.64 13.88 -13.71
C ARG A 747 26.77 14.92 -13.70
N ARG A 748 26.91 15.75 -14.75
CA ARG A 748 27.92 16.80 -14.82
C ARG A 748 27.76 17.84 -13.69
N SER A 749 26.52 18.24 -13.37
CA SER A 749 26.25 19.13 -12.24
C SER A 749 26.71 18.55 -10.92
N LEU A 750 26.43 17.26 -10.69
CA LEU A 750 26.90 16.54 -9.50
C LEU A 750 28.44 16.47 -9.45
N GLU A 751 29.08 16.05 -10.53
CA GLU A 751 30.54 15.95 -10.61
C GLU A 751 31.20 17.32 -10.38
N GLY A 752 30.58 18.39 -10.94
CA GLY A 752 31.03 19.76 -10.71
C GLY A 752 30.92 20.22 -9.25
N TRP A 753 29.85 19.83 -8.55
CA TRP A 753 29.72 20.13 -7.11
C TRP A 753 30.69 19.32 -6.26
N LEU A 754 30.83 18.02 -6.54
CA LEU A 754 31.74 17.14 -5.80
C LEU A 754 33.22 17.51 -5.98
N ALA A 755 33.55 18.29 -6.99
CA ALA A 755 34.91 18.83 -7.17
C ALA A 755 35.21 20.04 -6.26
N GLN A 756 34.21 20.62 -5.59
CA GLN A 756 34.27 21.85 -4.81
C GLN A 756 33.94 21.66 -3.33
N PRO A 757 34.55 22.42 -2.39
CA PRO A 757 34.08 22.48 -1.00
C PRO A 757 32.65 23.04 -0.91
N PRO A 758 31.80 22.58 0.03
CA PRO A 758 32.07 21.57 1.06
C PRO A 758 31.84 20.12 0.61
N PHE A 759 31.49 19.89 -0.68
CA PHE A 759 31.04 18.58 -1.17
C PHE A 759 32.19 17.62 -1.51
N ARG A 760 33.42 18.13 -1.66
CA ARG A 760 34.58 17.35 -2.07
C ARG A 760 34.87 16.17 -1.16
N ASP A 761 34.60 16.32 0.13
CA ASP A 761 34.91 15.32 1.15
C ASP A 761 33.71 14.36 1.40
N TRP A 762 32.63 14.50 0.60
CA TRP A 762 31.49 13.63 0.74
C TRP A 762 31.74 12.28 0.08
N GLU A 763 31.58 11.21 0.88
CA GLU A 763 31.65 9.85 0.37
C GLU A 763 30.37 9.51 -0.43
N LEU A 764 30.32 9.92 -1.69
CA LEU A 764 29.23 9.71 -2.59
C LEU A 764 29.73 9.06 -3.90
N THR A 765 29.06 7.98 -4.30
CA THR A 765 29.34 7.29 -5.56
C THR A 765 28.21 7.56 -6.55
N VAL A 766 28.54 7.96 -7.78
CA VAL A 766 27.58 8.23 -8.86
C VAL A 766 27.68 7.14 -9.92
N LEU A 767 26.59 6.42 -10.17
CA LEU A 767 26.47 5.36 -11.16
C LEU A 767 25.48 5.76 -12.27
N GLY A 768 25.76 5.41 -13.49
CA GLY A 768 24.92 5.73 -14.66
C GLY A 768 25.41 6.98 -15.42
N PRO A 769 24.61 7.55 -16.37
CA PRO A 769 23.21 7.16 -16.64
C PRO A 769 23.08 5.76 -17.22
N ALA A 770 22.04 5.05 -16.82
CA ALA A 770 21.68 3.72 -17.33
C ALA A 770 20.18 3.67 -17.62
N PRO A 771 19.72 2.87 -18.60
CA PRO A 771 18.31 2.62 -18.79
C PRO A 771 17.68 2.04 -17.52
N ALA A 772 16.43 2.36 -17.23
CA ALA A 772 15.68 1.68 -16.18
C ALA A 772 15.44 0.21 -16.58
N SER A 773 15.16 -0.68 -15.60
CA SER A 773 14.85 -2.10 -15.84
C SER A 773 13.73 -2.29 -16.87
N VAL A 774 12.72 -1.40 -16.86
CA VAL A 774 11.78 -1.21 -17.97
C VAL A 774 12.10 0.12 -18.64
N ALA A 775 12.83 0.06 -19.74
CA ALA A 775 13.38 1.25 -20.42
C ALA A 775 12.31 2.14 -21.05
N LYS A 776 11.09 1.62 -21.36
CA LYS A 776 10.00 2.38 -21.97
C LYS A 776 8.64 1.96 -21.37
N ILE A 777 7.87 2.91 -20.84
CA ILE A 777 6.51 2.70 -20.35
C ILE A 777 5.60 3.80 -20.90
N ASN A 778 4.42 3.46 -21.45
CA ASN A 778 3.46 4.39 -22.03
C ASN A 778 4.12 5.41 -22.98
N ASP A 779 4.90 4.91 -23.92
CA ASP A 779 5.67 5.69 -24.90
C ASP A 779 6.66 6.70 -24.32
N ARG A 780 7.07 6.53 -23.06
CA ARG A 780 8.08 7.33 -22.40
C ARG A 780 9.32 6.51 -22.08
N TYR A 781 10.47 6.96 -22.58
CA TYR A 781 11.78 6.39 -22.24
C TYR A 781 12.17 6.76 -20.81
N ARG A 782 12.91 5.88 -20.15
CA ARG A 782 13.30 6.03 -18.73
C ARG A 782 14.79 5.73 -18.57
N TYR A 783 15.52 6.69 -18.02
CA TYR A 783 16.92 6.54 -17.64
C TYR A 783 17.13 6.90 -16.18
N ARG A 784 18.14 6.32 -15.57
CA ARG A 784 18.47 6.45 -14.15
C ARG A 784 19.87 6.98 -13.94
N LEU A 785 20.00 7.78 -12.88
CA LEU A 785 21.24 8.14 -12.24
C LEU A 785 21.14 7.71 -10.77
N THR A 786 22.06 6.84 -10.33
CA THR A 786 22.05 6.29 -8.96
C THR A 786 23.18 6.91 -8.16
N LEU A 787 22.84 7.41 -6.97
CA LEU A 787 23.79 7.95 -6.00
C LEU A 787 23.79 7.02 -4.78
N ALA A 788 24.95 6.43 -4.46
CA ALA A 788 25.13 5.66 -3.23
C ALA A 788 25.80 6.55 -2.18
N ALA A 789 25.09 6.86 -1.07
CA ALA A 789 25.56 7.75 -0.02
C ALA A 789 24.92 7.43 1.33
N GLN A 790 25.48 7.96 2.40
CA GLN A 790 24.80 7.98 3.71
C GLN A 790 23.58 8.91 3.64
N ASN A 791 22.48 8.52 4.28
CA ASN A 791 21.26 9.30 4.26
C ASN A 791 21.29 10.43 5.29
N THR A 792 22.06 11.45 5.01
CA THR A 792 22.12 12.66 5.82
C THR A 792 21.13 13.72 5.34
N LYS A 793 20.87 14.74 6.16
CA LYS A 793 20.00 15.88 5.78
C LYS A 793 20.58 16.64 4.59
N GLU A 794 21.88 16.78 4.55
CA GLU A 794 22.64 17.49 3.50
C GLU A 794 22.53 16.75 2.15
N ILE A 795 22.71 15.44 2.14
CA ILE A 795 22.55 14.61 0.92
C ILE A 795 21.11 14.72 0.40
N ARG A 796 20.10 14.61 1.28
CA ARG A 796 18.71 14.79 0.86
C ARG A 796 18.44 16.20 0.30
N ALA A 797 19.00 17.24 0.93
CA ALA A 797 18.88 18.62 0.44
C ALA A 797 19.50 18.78 -0.95
N MET A 798 20.66 18.18 -1.20
CA MET A 798 21.34 18.17 -2.49
C MET A 798 20.50 17.47 -3.56
N VAL A 799 20.00 16.26 -3.26
CA VAL A 799 19.13 15.50 -4.19
C VAL A 799 17.85 16.29 -4.49
N ALA A 800 17.21 16.87 -3.47
CA ALA A 800 16.04 17.72 -3.63
C ALA A 800 16.31 18.94 -4.52
N HIS A 801 17.49 19.55 -4.37
CA HIS A 801 17.90 20.67 -5.20
C HIS A 801 18.09 20.26 -6.66
N LEU A 802 18.78 19.12 -6.91
CA LEU A 802 18.94 18.56 -8.26
C LEU A 802 17.61 18.33 -8.96
N VAL A 803 16.65 17.71 -8.27
CA VAL A 803 15.32 17.44 -8.84
C VAL A 803 14.62 18.75 -9.18
N ARG A 804 14.64 19.75 -8.28
CA ARG A 804 14.02 21.07 -8.52
C ARG A 804 14.65 21.80 -9.70
N CYS A 805 15.98 21.83 -9.76
CA CYS A 805 16.69 22.43 -10.89
C CYS A 805 16.33 21.75 -12.21
N ALA A 806 16.31 20.41 -12.24
CA ALA A 806 15.94 19.68 -13.44
C ALA A 806 14.51 19.95 -13.91
N GLN A 807 13.55 20.11 -12.97
CA GLN A 807 12.14 20.36 -13.28
C GLN A 807 11.88 21.81 -13.72
N THR A 808 12.71 22.75 -13.29
CA THR A 808 12.57 24.20 -13.65
C THR A 808 13.38 24.59 -14.88
N ASP A 809 14.34 23.79 -15.28
CA ASP A 809 15.19 24.04 -16.45
C ASP A 809 14.39 23.90 -17.75
N LYS A 810 14.36 24.98 -18.55
CA LYS A 810 13.66 25.05 -19.84
C LYS A 810 14.21 24.05 -20.87
N GLU A 811 15.49 23.69 -20.79
CA GLU A 811 16.12 22.71 -21.68
C GLU A 811 15.61 21.27 -21.43
N ASN A 812 15.02 21.00 -20.26
CA ASN A 812 14.40 19.73 -19.91
C ASN A 812 12.90 19.67 -20.27
N LYS A 813 12.38 20.59 -21.06
CA LYS A 813 10.96 20.61 -21.46
C LYS A 813 10.53 19.27 -22.03
N GLY A 814 9.47 18.68 -21.45
CA GLY A 814 8.94 17.36 -21.84
C GLY A 814 9.60 16.17 -21.11
N VAL A 815 10.68 16.39 -20.35
CA VAL A 815 11.31 15.36 -19.50
C VAL A 815 10.93 15.63 -18.04
N SER A 816 10.37 14.63 -17.38
CA SER A 816 10.12 14.66 -15.93
C SER A 816 11.27 14.00 -15.18
N VAL A 817 11.70 14.59 -14.07
CA VAL A 817 12.72 14.01 -13.18
C VAL A 817 12.12 13.81 -11.80
N SER A 818 12.31 12.62 -11.24
CA SER A 818 11.88 12.26 -9.88
C SER A 818 13.00 11.52 -9.15
N ALA A 819 12.97 11.57 -7.82
CA ALA A 819 13.89 10.82 -6.97
C ALA A 819 13.15 9.75 -6.17
N ASP A 820 13.85 8.65 -5.88
CA ASP A 820 13.41 7.58 -4.98
C ASP A 820 14.58 7.10 -4.14
N VAL A 821 14.29 6.66 -2.92
CA VAL A 821 15.29 6.11 -2.00
C VAL A 821 15.07 4.61 -1.91
N ASN A 822 16.12 3.84 -2.20
CA ASN A 822 16.09 2.37 -2.20
C ASN A 822 14.87 1.82 -2.98
N PRO A 823 14.71 2.17 -4.28
CA PRO A 823 13.54 1.74 -5.06
C PRO A 823 13.45 0.22 -5.14
N LEU A 824 12.24 -0.25 -5.42
CA LEU A 824 11.97 -1.63 -5.85
C LEU A 824 12.04 -1.67 -7.38
N ASP A 825 12.88 -2.49 -7.94
CA ASP A 825 12.95 -2.68 -9.38
C ASP A 825 12.58 -4.08 -9.83
#